data_8272dd78d51f5d6df9f0d97890f7032b
#
_entry.id   8272dd78d51f5d6df9f0d97890f7032b
#
_cell.length_a   1.000
_cell.length_b   1.000
_cell.length_c   1.000
_cell.angle_alpha   90.00
_cell.angle_beta   90.00
_cell.angle_gamma   90.00
#
_symmetry.space_group_name_H-M   'P 1'
#
loop_
_entity.id
_entity.type
_entity.pdbx_description
1 polymer ?
#
loop_
_entity_poly.entity_id
_entity_poly.type
_entity_poly.pdbx_seq_one_letter_code
_entity_poly.pdbx_strand_id
1 'polypeptide(L)'
;MSSLALCLLCAMPAQAPASMDLSRAVVVTRPGKLPAAEAVASVVLVEEVAKRTGVSLKTSDQWPPGDTPVITLAITDTENPWADQITGPKPPAKAESYSITVSATEGQRPRVTIQGRDGRGVLFGVGRLLRTLELGKGKVKLGTRFTAQESPDVAIRGHQIGYRARANSWDAWTVAQFDQYFRELAIFGANCVENIPFEDNDPSPHFKLPRDEMNLRFADLCDKYDLDHWVWVPVQIKLPAPQGEQEFLARQEAFYKACKRLDAVFVPGGDPGDNHSKDLVPFLEKMAASVARHHPKAKVWLSLQGFKKADIDHFYAYVDDKKPDWLGGVVMGPSSPPLEETRNRLDKRYPIRWYPDITHVVRCQYPVPWLDPAYGVTLGREPVCPRPRDMAAIYRLGKGHTNGFLTYSDGVHDDFNKALWSQLGWRPDLNLRAFAQDYARFFFRHDLAEAGGDALLALETNWRGSLADNGSVDGTLRLWQAIEQAHGPLAGNWRLQMHLMRAYYDSYTRHRLIHEIRLNQQAQVRLRNAQKLGAVEAIKQARAELAQADAHPVKPKLREAIIRQCDDLFRSVGLQTSMNKHQASGSERGCVLDFLDYPLNDRWWLEHRMEQIGKLPEPEQAPALVGLGRFDEIGPAGYYDSLGHVGKTPRQPKLTDSGEQIRWGDRFPAPTQRWMTESRRPIRFAWHTYQDELPEGLTYTNLDRRGGYTVLLFAQGDSPLLVDSKPAKRIRVGPKYDQVTEQEFEIPDDAVQDGNITLTWDKLDQSHLNWRDRHYVTELWVRRGKAGRQ
;
A
#
# COMPACT_ATOMS: atom_id res chain seq x y z
N MET A 1 -24.73 -48.64 -32.58
CA MET A 1 -25.51 -47.45 -33.01
C MET A 1 -26.26 -46.97 -31.80
N SER A 2 -25.76 -46.02 -31.09
CA SER A 2 -26.44 -45.33 -29.96
C SER A 2 -26.14 -43.84 -30.12
N SER A 3 -27.22 -43.11 -30.49
CA SER A 3 -27.24 -41.68 -30.72
C SER A 3 -27.15 -40.95 -29.38
N LEU A 4 -26.09 -40.21 -29.13
CA LEU A 4 -26.00 -39.21 -28.06
C LEU A 4 -26.76 -37.98 -28.57
N ALA A 5 -27.92 -37.70 -27.98
CA ALA A 5 -28.60 -36.43 -28.15
C ALA A 5 -27.93 -35.38 -27.28
N LEU A 6 -27.24 -34.41 -27.91
CA LEU A 6 -26.64 -33.24 -27.27
C LEU A 6 -27.78 -32.22 -27.04
N CYS A 7 -28.31 -32.13 -25.81
CA CYS A 7 -29.19 -31.06 -25.41
C CYS A 7 -28.45 -29.74 -25.32
N LEU A 8 -28.49 -28.93 -26.38
CA LEU A 8 -28.15 -27.50 -26.31
C LEU A 8 -29.20 -26.79 -25.43
N LEU A 9 -28.89 -26.58 -24.17
CA LEU A 9 -29.54 -25.56 -23.34
C LEU A 9 -29.19 -24.19 -23.90
N CYS A 10 -30.03 -23.62 -24.76
CA CYS A 10 -29.99 -22.21 -25.06
C CYS A 10 -30.28 -21.45 -23.77
N ALA A 11 -29.23 -20.90 -23.12
CA ALA A 11 -29.39 -19.92 -22.10
C ALA A 11 -30.09 -18.70 -22.73
N MET A 12 -31.35 -18.47 -22.40
CA MET A 12 -32.02 -17.23 -22.71
C MET A 12 -31.20 -16.08 -22.16
N PRO A 13 -30.92 -15.01 -22.91
CA PRO A 13 -30.23 -13.86 -22.37
C PRO A 13 -31.08 -13.35 -21.20
N ALA A 14 -30.47 -13.27 -20.00
CA ALA A 14 -31.11 -12.69 -18.84
C ALA A 14 -31.63 -11.31 -19.23
N GLN A 15 -32.93 -11.09 -19.16
CA GLN A 15 -33.55 -9.82 -19.47
C GLN A 15 -32.85 -8.74 -18.61
N ALA A 16 -32.24 -7.74 -19.24
CA ALA A 16 -31.55 -6.67 -18.52
C ALA A 16 -32.48 -6.10 -17.44
N PRO A 17 -32.04 -5.93 -16.18
CA PRO A 17 -32.91 -5.44 -15.13
C PRO A 17 -33.49 -4.11 -15.55
N ALA A 18 -34.82 -3.94 -15.43
CA ALA A 18 -35.49 -2.70 -15.75
C ALA A 18 -34.81 -1.53 -15.01
N SER A 19 -34.43 -0.47 -15.73
CA SER A 19 -33.85 0.76 -15.18
C SER A 19 -34.83 1.91 -15.31
N MET A 20 -34.79 2.85 -14.36
CA MET A 20 -35.56 4.10 -14.42
C MET A 20 -34.67 5.28 -14.77
N ASP A 21 -35.21 6.26 -15.48
CA ASP A 21 -34.53 7.51 -15.85
C ASP A 21 -34.71 8.56 -14.74
N LEU A 22 -33.63 9.05 -14.20
CA LEU A 22 -33.56 10.10 -13.20
C LEU A 22 -32.97 11.42 -13.75
N SER A 23 -32.76 11.55 -15.05
CA SER A 23 -32.14 12.73 -15.66
C SER A 23 -32.93 14.03 -15.43
N ARG A 24 -34.21 13.95 -15.10
CA ARG A 24 -35.09 15.08 -14.76
C ARG A 24 -35.52 15.08 -13.29
N ALA A 25 -34.87 14.27 -12.46
CA ALA A 25 -35.24 14.15 -11.06
C ALA A 25 -35.06 15.46 -10.29
N VAL A 26 -35.94 15.69 -9.33
CA VAL A 26 -35.80 16.75 -8.32
C VAL A 26 -35.28 16.11 -7.03
N VAL A 27 -34.21 16.66 -6.50
CA VAL A 27 -33.65 16.29 -5.19
C VAL A 27 -34.43 17.05 -4.11
N VAL A 28 -35.21 16.32 -3.32
CA VAL A 28 -36.07 16.91 -2.28
C VAL A 28 -35.39 16.75 -0.93
N THR A 29 -35.20 17.87 -0.21
CA THR A 29 -34.62 17.95 1.13
C THR A 29 -35.65 18.52 2.10
N ARG A 30 -35.45 18.26 3.40
CA ARG A 30 -36.31 18.88 4.43
C ARG A 30 -36.18 20.40 4.40
N PRO A 31 -37.25 21.15 4.73
CA PRO A 31 -37.17 22.60 4.90
C PRO A 31 -36.43 23.00 6.17
N GLY A 32 -35.95 24.23 6.22
CA GLY A 32 -35.31 24.84 7.38
C GLY A 32 -33.79 24.59 7.44
N LYS A 33 -33.19 24.76 8.62
CA LYS A 33 -31.76 24.61 8.85
C LYS A 33 -31.42 23.13 9.02
N LEU A 34 -30.64 22.59 8.11
CA LEU A 34 -30.19 21.20 8.11
C LEU A 34 -28.84 21.05 8.84
N PRO A 35 -28.53 19.87 9.43
CA PRO A 35 -27.19 19.48 9.83
C PRO A 35 -26.21 19.57 8.63
N ALA A 36 -24.93 19.88 8.89
CA ALA A 36 -23.94 20.11 7.82
C ALA A 36 -23.85 18.95 6.81
N ALA A 37 -23.75 17.72 7.28
CA ALA A 37 -23.67 16.54 6.42
C ALA A 37 -24.95 16.33 5.58
N GLU A 38 -26.16 16.56 6.14
CA GLU A 38 -27.41 16.46 5.38
C GLU A 38 -27.51 17.56 4.32
N ALA A 39 -27.14 18.79 4.66
CA ALA A 39 -27.13 19.91 3.72
C ALA A 39 -26.17 19.66 2.56
N VAL A 40 -24.94 19.25 2.86
CA VAL A 40 -23.92 19.02 1.82
C VAL A 40 -24.23 17.77 0.97
N ALA A 41 -25.00 16.82 1.48
CA ALA A 41 -25.36 15.60 0.73
C ALA A 41 -26.11 15.92 -0.59
N SER A 42 -27.04 16.89 -0.56
CA SER A 42 -27.76 17.32 -1.76
C SER A 42 -26.81 18.01 -2.77
N VAL A 43 -25.90 18.84 -2.31
CA VAL A 43 -24.87 19.51 -3.12
C VAL A 43 -23.97 18.46 -3.79
N VAL A 44 -23.47 17.50 -3.02
CA VAL A 44 -22.63 16.39 -3.51
C VAL A 44 -23.36 15.63 -4.62
N LEU A 45 -24.62 15.26 -4.41
CA LEU A 45 -25.40 14.51 -5.40
C LEU A 45 -25.54 15.30 -6.72
N VAL A 46 -25.96 16.57 -6.63
CA VAL A 46 -26.21 17.41 -7.81
C VAL A 46 -24.92 17.70 -8.58
N GLU A 47 -23.86 18.09 -7.87
CA GLU A 47 -22.58 18.43 -8.52
C GLU A 47 -21.88 17.22 -9.13
N GLU A 48 -21.90 16.06 -8.45
CA GLU A 48 -21.28 14.83 -8.98
C GLU A 48 -22.04 14.27 -10.19
N VAL A 49 -23.37 14.38 -10.21
CA VAL A 49 -24.17 14.07 -11.39
C VAL A 49 -23.85 15.03 -12.54
N ALA A 50 -23.84 16.33 -12.26
CA ALA A 50 -23.56 17.33 -13.28
C ALA A 50 -22.15 17.16 -13.89
N LYS A 51 -21.14 16.93 -13.04
CA LYS A 51 -19.76 16.73 -13.46
C LYS A 51 -19.60 15.54 -14.41
N ARG A 52 -20.32 14.45 -14.20
CA ARG A 52 -20.17 13.20 -14.97
C ARG A 52 -21.12 13.10 -16.16
N THR A 53 -22.23 13.82 -16.14
CA THR A 53 -23.27 13.66 -17.17
C THR A 53 -23.59 14.92 -17.92
N GLY A 54 -23.29 16.09 -17.38
CA GLY A 54 -23.78 17.39 -17.86
C GLY A 54 -25.25 17.65 -17.48
N VAL A 55 -25.90 16.77 -16.72
CA VAL A 55 -27.28 16.92 -16.24
C VAL A 55 -27.28 17.72 -14.94
N SER A 56 -28.01 18.85 -14.92
CA SER A 56 -28.22 19.66 -13.73
C SER A 56 -29.56 19.24 -13.05
N LEU A 57 -29.46 18.45 -11.98
CA LEU A 57 -30.62 18.13 -11.15
C LEU A 57 -31.04 19.36 -10.35
N LYS A 58 -32.35 19.57 -10.20
CA LYS A 58 -32.90 20.66 -9.36
C LYS A 58 -32.99 20.20 -7.90
N THR A 59 -32.77 21.09 -6.96
CA THR A 59 -33.07 20.89 -5.54
C THR A 59 -34.34 21.65 -5.15
N SER A 60 -35.12 21.11 -4.23
CA SER A 60 -36.32 21.73 -3.70
C SER A 60 -36.56 21.33 -2.26
N ASP A 61 -37.12 22.22 -1.49
CA ASP A 61 -37.68 21.92 -0.16
C ASP A 61 -39.19 21.62 -0.24
N GLN A 62 -39.79 21.57 -1.43
CA GLN A 62 -41.17 21.22 -1.71
C GLN A 62 -41.27 20.03 -2.62
N TRP A 63 -42.34 19.24 -2.44
CA TRP A 63 -42.61 18.07 -3.27
C TRP A 63 -43.05 18.52 -4.66
N PRO A 64 -42.42 18.11 -5.75
CA PRO A 64 -42.73 18.56 -7.09
C PRO A 64 -44.12 18.00 -7.54
N PRO A 65 -44.90 18.73 -8.39
CA PRO A 65 -46.18 18.23 -8.91
C PRO A 65 -45.97 17.17 -9.98
N GLY A 66 -47.06 16.45 -10.32
CA GLY A 66 -47.09 15.51 -11.46
C GLY A 66 -46.24 14.25 -11.26
N ASP A 67 -45.68 13.74 -12.35
CA ASP A 67 -44.91 12.48 -12.46
C ASP A 67 -43.41 12.66 -12.45
N THR A 68 -42.90 13.86 -12.16
CA THR A 68 -41.48 14.16 -12.11
C THR A 68 -40.75 13.22 -11.15
N PRO A 69 -39.66 12.52 -11.57
CA PRO A 69 -38.88 11.66 -10.67
C PRO A 69 -38.34 12.42 -9.47
N VAL A 70 -38.27 11.77 -8.32
CA VAL A 70 -37.81 12.39 -7.06
C VAL A 70 -36.73 11.56 -6.41
N ILE A 71 -35.68 12.26 -5.92
CA ILE A 71 -34.69 11.70 -5.00
C ILE A 71 -34.83 12.41 -3.66
N THR A 72 -35.33 11.72 -2.65
CA THR A 72 -35.59 12.30 -1.33
C THR A 72 -34.44 12.02 -0.38
N LEU A 73 -33.98 13.06 0.32
CA LEU A 73 -32.95 12.99 1.35
C LEU A 73 -33.55 13.38 2.70
N ALA A 74 -33.47 12.52 3.71
CA ALA A 74 -34.02 12.79 5.03
C ALA A 74 -33.30 12.04 6.16
N ILE A 75 -33.24 12.67 7.34
CA ILE A 75 -32.89 11.98 8.59
C ILE A 75 -34.16 11.29 9.10
N THR A 76 -34.05 10.04 9.53
CA THR A 76 -35.18 9.30 10.12
C THR A 76 -35.60 9.92 11.48
N ASP A 77 -36.88 9.74 11.85
CA ASP A 77 -37.45 10.24 13.11
C ASP A 77 -37.35 11.75 13.33
N THR A 78 -37.16 12.55 12.26
CA THR A 78 -37.23 14.01 12.31
C THR A 78 -38.53 14.52 11.67
N GLU A 79 -39.00 15.70 12.12
CA GLU A 79 -40.14 16.35 11.47
C GLU A 79 -39.87 16.55 9.98
N ASN A 80 -40.78 16.02 9.18
CA ASN A 80 -40.68 16.09 7.73
C ASN A 80 -42.09 16.22 7.13
N PRO A 81 -42.37 17.31 6.39
CA PRO A 81 -43.67 17.51 5.77
C PRO A 81 -44.07 16.42 4.77
N TRP A 82 -43.08 15.60 4.33
CA TRP A 82 -43.34 14.50 3.39
C TRP A 82 -43.16 13.13 4.03
N ALA A 83 -43.31 13.02 5.35
CA ALA A 83 -43.17 11.73 6.03
C ALA A 83 -44.00 10.63 5.39
N ASP A 84 -45.25 10.95 4.97
CA ASP A 84 -46.13 10.01 4.27
C ASP A 84 -45.65 9.61 2.86
N GLN A 85 -44.70 10.36 2.30
CA GLN A 85 -44.09 10.08 1.00
C GLN A 85 -42.80 9.27 1.13
N ILE A 86 -42.23 9.16 2.30
CA ILE A 86 -41.03 8.41 2.59
C ILE A 86 -41.40 6.95 2.76
N THR A 87 -40.98 6.12 1.80
CA THR A 87 -41.29 4.68 1.78
C THR A 87 -40.04 3.85 2.04
N GLY A 88 -40.22 2.66 2.58
CA GLY A 88 -39.16 1.68 2.79
C GLY A 88 -38.68 1.55 4.26
N PRO A 89 -37.76 0.64 4.53
CA PRO A 89 -37.28 0.37 5.87
C PRO A 89 -36.48 1.55 6.43
N LYS A 90 -36.62 1.82 7.73
CA LYS A 90 -35.75 2.75 8.44
C LYS A 90 -34.31 2.21 8.44
N PRO A 91 -33.29 3.11 8.47
CA PRO A 91 -31.90 2.70 8.63
C PRO A 91 -31.68 1.97 9.97
N PRO A 92 -30.64 1.13 10.08
CA PRO A 92 -30.26 0.53 11.35
C PRO A 92 -30.04 1.60 12.43
N ALA A 93 -30.18 1.23 13.71
CA ALA A 93 -30.10 2.19 14.83
C ALA A 93 -28.70 2.77 15.09
N LYS A 94 -27.64 2.14 14.54
CA LYS A 94 -26.26 2.59 14.69
C LYS A 94 -26.04 3.93 13.97
N ALA A 95 -25.24 4.82 14.55
CA ALA A 95 -24.85 6.08 13.92
C ALA A 95 -24.31 5.88 12.49
N GLU A 96 -24.51 6.88 11.66
CA GLU A 96 -24.07 6.90 10.25
C GLU A 96 -24.75 5.87 9.33
N SER A 97 -25.68 5.04 9.84
CA SER A 97 -26.43 4.08 9.05
C SER A 97 -27.37 4.75 8.07
N TYR A 98 -27.67 4.09 6.98
CA TYR A 98 -28.63 4.56 5.99
C TYR A 98 -29.45 3.44 5.39
N SER A 99 -30.58 3.82 4.79
CA SER A 99 -31.37 2.97 3.89
C SER A 99 -31.64 3.70 2.57
N ILE A 100 -31.67 2.93 1.47
CA ILE A 100 -32.04 3.42 0.13
C ILE A 100 -33.15 2.52 -0.39
N THR A 101 -34.26 3.12 -0.79
CA THR A 101 -35.39 2.43 -1.37
C THR A 101 -35.74 3.01 -2.72
N VAL A 102 -36.03 2.16 -3.68
CA VAL A 102 -36.46 2.53 -5.01
C VAL A 102 -37.90 2.11 -5.20
N SER A 103 -38.76 3.02 -5.68
CA SER A 103 -40.13 2.74 -6.11
C SER A 103 -40.31 3.18 -7.57
N ALA A 104 -40.61 2.20 -8.44
CA ALA A 104 -40.74 2.41 -9.88
C ALA A 104 -41.88 1.51 -10.41
N THR A 105 -43.08 1.72 -9.92
CA THR A 105 -44.28 1.03 -10.41
C THR A 105 -44.80 1.73 -11.67
N GLU A 106 -45.21 0.98 -12.68
CA GLU A 106 -45.76 1.53 -13.91
C GLU A 106 -46.97 2.43 -13.60
N GLY A 107 -47.02 3.62 -14.22
CA GLY A 107 -48.01 4.65 -13.93
C GLY A 107 -47.80 5.45 -12.63
N GLN A 108 -46.75 5.17 -11.89
CA GLN A 108 -46.38 5.95 -10.69
C GLN A 108 -45.10 6.71 -10.91
N ARG A 109 -44.94 7.81 -10.15
CA ARG A 109 -43.74 8.63 -10.14
C ARG A 109 -42.53 7.79 -9.68
N PRO A 110 -41.43 7.75 -10.46
CA PRO A 110 -40.20 7.13 -10.04
C PRO A 110 -39.62 7.84 -8.78
N ARG A 111 -39.30 7.06 -7.75
CA ARG A 111 -38.74 7.60 -6.49
C ARG A 111 -37.52 6.85 -6.04
N VAL A 112 -36.55 7.60 -5.53
CA VAL A 112 -35.43 7.10 -4.71
C VAL A 112 -35.50 7.79 -3.37
N THR A 113 -35.62 7.02 -2.30
CA THR A 113 -35.64 7.54 -0.94
C THR A 113 -34.36 7.15 -0.21
N ILE A 114 -33.60 8.14 0.24
CA ILE A 114 -32.44 7.95 1.10
C ILE A 114 -32.78 8.44 2.50
N GLN A 115 -32.76 7.53 3.46
CA GLN A 115 -32.94 7.86 4.87
C GLN A 115 -31.63 7.59 5.61
N GLY A 116 -31.10 8.60 6.32
CA GLY A 116 -29.96 8.45 7.24
C GLY A 116 -30.43 8.33 8.67
N ARG A 117 -29.70 7.62 9.52
CA ARG A 117 -29.91 7.66 10.97
C ARG A 117 -29.59 9.04 11.53
N ASP A 118 -28.63 9.70 10.91
CA ASP A 118 -28.16 11.06 11.16
C ASP A 118 -27.74 11.73 9.85
N GLY A 119 -27.20 12.96 9.90
CA GLY A 119 -26.75 13.69 8.72
C GLY A 119 -25.66 12.96 7.92
N ARG A 120 -24.71 12.33 8.60
CA ARG A 120 -23.67 11.54 7.93
C ARG A 120 -24.25 10.31 7.22
N GLY A 121 -25.25 9.67 7.82
CA GLY A 121 -25.99 8.57 7.19
C GLY A 121 -26.63 9.00 5.87
N VAL A 122 -27.19 10.22 5.79
CA VAL A 122 -27.71 10.76 4.50
C VAL A 122 -26.57 10.94 3.49
N LEU A 123 -25.44 11.53 3.89
CA LEU A 123 -24.29 11.75 3.02
C LEU A 123 -23.72 10.41 2.48
N PHE A 124 -23.55 9.42 3.33
CA PHE A 124 -23.06 8.09 2.93
C PHE A 124 -24.07 7.33 2.05
N GLY A 125 -25.38 7.52 2.30
CA GLY A 125 -26.43 7.01 1.42
C GLY A 125 -26.37 7.65 0.02
N VAL A 126 -26.13 8.94 -0.08
CA VAL A 126 -25.88 9.63 -1.36
C VAL A 126 -24.60 9.07 -2.03
N GLY A 127 -23.54 8.86 -1.27
CA GLY A 127 -22.31 8.22 -1.77
C GLY A 127 -22.58 6.82 -2.35
N ARG A 128 -23.41 6.01 -1.66
CA ARG A 128 -23.82 4.69 -2.15
C ARG A 128 -24.64 4.78 -3.44
N LEU A 129 -25.59 5.72 -3.50
CA LEU A 129 -26.38 5.96 -4.70
C LEU A 129 -25.47 6.34 -5.88
N LEU A 130 -24.59 7.32 -5.71
CA LEU A 130 -23.65 7.79 -6.74
C LEU A 130 -22.80 6.67 -7.31
N ARG A 131 -22.30 5.77 -6.48
CA ARG A 131 -21.50 4.59 -6.91
C ARG A 131 -22.31 3.54 -7.64
N THR A 132 -23.63 3.60 -7.54
CA THR A 132 -24.56 2.62 -8.16
C THR A 132 -25.18 3.15 -9.46
N LEU A 133 -25.34 4.49 -9.58
CA LEU A 133 -25.94 5.11 -10.76
C LEU A 133 -25.17 4.79 -12.05
N GLU A 134 -25.89 4.58 -13.13
CA GLU A 134 -25.38 4.58 -14.49
C GLU A 134 -25.33 6.02 -15.01
N LEU A 135 -24.14 6.63 -14.87
CA LEU A 135 -23.89 8.02 -15.25
C LEU A 135 -23.25 8.09 -16.64
N GLY A 136 -23.96 8.61 -17.61
CA GLY A 136 -23.50 8.84 -18.98
C GLY A 136 -23.87 10.24 -19.48
N LYS A 137 -23.32 10.68 -20.60
CA LYS A 137 -23.57 12.02 -21.15
C LYS A 137 -25.07 12.21 -21.37
N GLY A 138 -25.67 13.16 -20.65
CA GLY A 138 -27.11 13.49 -20.71
C GLY A 138 -28.03 12.44 -20.08
N LYS A 139 -27.48 11.44 -19.33
CA LYS A 139 -28.24 10.32 -18.81
C LYS A 139 -27.88 9.99 -17.35
N VAL A 140 -28.90 9.81 -16.52
CA VAL A 140 -28.81 9.34 -15.13
C VAL A 140 -29.81 8.21 -14.96
N LYS A 141 -29.35 6.97 -14.80
CA LYS A 141 -30.22 5.81 -14.68
C LYS A 141 -29.91 5.00 -13.41
N LEU A 142 -30.93 4.33 -12.89
CA LEU A 142 -30.84 3.43 -11.74
C LEU A 142 -31.68 2.18 -11.99
N GLY A 143 -31.13 1.01 -11.63
CA GLY A 143 -31.88 -0.25 -11.65
C GLY A 143 -33.09 -0.20 -10.71
N THR A 144 -34.29 -0.60 -11.18
CA THR A 144 -35.54 -0.50 -10.41
C THR A 144 -35.59 -1.42 -9.21
N ARG A 145 -34.72 -2.43 -9.13
CA ARG A 145 -34.64 -3.39 -8.01
C ARG A 145 -33.57 -3.02 -6.99
N PHE A 146 -32.90 -1.87 -7.15
CA PHE A 146 -31.85 -1.48 -6.23
C PHE A 146 -32.43 -1.10 -4.86
N THR A 147 -31.90 -1.71 -3.82
CA THR A 147 -32.14 -1.34 -2.42
C THR A 147 -30.84 -1.48 -1.63
N ALA A 148 -30.69 -0.69 -0.58
CA ALA A 148 -29.58 -0.81 0.35
C ALA A 148 -30.03 -0.49 1.78
N GLN A 149 -29.52 -1.22 2.75
CA GLN A 149 -29.68 -0.93 4.16
C GLN A 149 -28.35 -1.29 4.83
N GLU A 150 -27.57 -0.27 5.15
CA GLU A 150 -26.19 -0.46 5.58
C GLU A 150 -25.88 0.30 6.88
N SER A 151 -24.95 -0.25 7.62
CA SER A 151 -24.43 0.29 8.88
C SER A 151 -22.93 0.05 8.94
N PRO A 152 -22.11 1.02 9.36
CA PRO A 152 -20.66 0.82 9.40
C PRO A 152 -20.28 -0.26 10.43
N ASP A 153 -19.34 -1.13 10.08
CA ASP A 153 -18.79 -2.14 11.01
C ASP A 153 -18.00 -1.46 12.13
N VAL A 154 -17.12 -0.52 11.79
CA VAL A 154 -16.28 0.21 12.73
C VAL A 154 -16.60 1.71 12.78
N ALA A 155 -16.32 2.35 13.93
CA ALA A 155 -16.66 3.75 14.17
C ALA A 155 -15.72 4.72 13.44
N ILE A 156 -14.41 4.44 13.39
CA ILE A 156 -13.38 5.30 12.80
C ILE A 156 -12.99 4.72 11.44
N ARG A 157 -13.14 5.50 10.37
CA ARG A 157 -12.83 5.10 8.99
C ARG A 157 -12.22 6.28 8.26
N GLY A 158 -10.89 6.33 8.17
CA GLY A 158 -10.24 7.50 7.60
C GLY A 158 -8.86 7.26 7.00
N HIS A 159 -8.30 8.36 6.53
CA HIS A 159 -7.03 8.35 5.83
C HIS A 159 -6.20 9.57 6.21
N GLN A 160 -4.89 9.36 6.32
CA GLN A 160 -3.94 10.46 6.45
C GLN A 160 -3.73 11.12 5.08
N ILE A 161 -3.75 12.45 5.08
CA ILE A 161 -3.50 13.28 3.90
C ILE A 161 -2.54 14.40 4.32
N GLY A 162 -1.28 14.25 3.92
CA GLY A 162 -0.22 15.18 4.34
C GLY A 162 0.12 16.19 3.26
N TYR A 163 -0.20 17.49 3.46
CA TYR A 163 0.35 18.56 2.66
C TYR A 163 1.75 18.92 3.20
N ARG A 164 2.77 18.21 2.73
CA ARG A 164 4.16 18.25 3.23
C ARG A 164 5.15 17.93 2.12
N ALA A 165 6.42 18.34 2.28
CA ALA A 165 7.45 18.13 1.26
C ALA A 165 7.74 16.64 0.94
N ARG A 166 7.45 15.74 1.88
CA ARG A 166 7.71 14.31 1.71
C ARG A 166 6.56 13.53 1.09
N ALA A 167 5.48 14.18 0.68
CA ALA A 167 4.42 13.57 -0.10
C ALA A 167 4.85 13.35 -1.57
N ASN A 168 4.26 12.36 -2.25
CA ASN A 168 4.54 12.15 -3.66
C ASN A 168 3.62 12.94 -4.61
N SER A 169 2.58 13.58 -4.07
CA SER A 169 1.61 14.35 -4.87
C SER A 169 0.83 15.41 -4.08
N TRP A 170 0.58 15.19 -2.79
CA TRP A 170 -0.25 16.09 -1.97
C TRP A 170 0.27 17.51 -1.92
N ASP A 171 1.59 17.72 -1.90
CA ASP A 171 2.24 19.02 -1.87
C ASP A 171 2.00 19.87 -3.14
N ALA A 172 1.61 19.24 -4.25
CA ALA A 172 1.30 19.90 -5.50
C ALA A 172 -0.18 20.31 -5.66
N TRP A 173 -1.04 19.98 -4.68
CA TRP A 173 -2.48 20.14 -4.81
C TRP A 173 -2.99 21.53 -4.39
N THR A 174 -4.05 21.96 -5.07
CA THR A 174 -4.83 23.14 -4.72
C THR A 174 -5.94 22.78 -3.71
N VAL A 175 -6.50 23.81 -3.05
CA VAL A 175 -7.67 23.64 -2.17
C VAL A 175 -8.85 22.98 -2.91
N ALA A 176 -9.07 23.33 -4.18
CA ALA A 176 -10.15 22.74 -4.97
C ALA A 176 -9.95 21.25 -5.26
N GLN A 177 -8.70 20.80 -5.44
CA GLN A 177 -8.40 19.37 -5.59
C GLN A 177 -8.62 18.62 -4.28
N PHE A 178 -8.24 19.20 -3.14
CA PHE A 178 -8.53 18.61 -1.82
C PHE A 178 -10.03 18.61 -1.53
N ASP A 179 -10.77 19.67 -1.85
CA ASP A 179 -12.23 19.72 -1.68
C ASP A 179 -12.92 18.57 -2.43
N GLN A 180 -12.55 18.37 -3.70
CA GLN A 180 -13.05 17.24 -4.48
C GLN A 180 -12.65 15.89 -3.86
N TYR A 181 -11.42 15.77 -3.36
CA TYR A 181 -10.93 14.51 -2.81
C TYR A 181 -11.60 14.15 -1.48
N PHE A 182 -11.79 15.11 -0.57
CA PHE A 182 -12.52 14.90 0.68
C PHE A 182 -13.96 14.47 0.43
N ARG A 183 -14.61 15.09 -0.56
CA ARG A 183 -15.92 14.65 -1.07
C ARG A 183 -15.90 13.19 -1.52
N GLU A 184 -14.91 12.80 -2.31
CA GLU A 184 -14.78 11.44 -2.84
C GLU A 184 -14.47 10.41 -1.73
N LEU A 185 -13.68 10.77 -0.72
CA LEU A 185 -13.50 9.95 0.47
C LEU A 185 -14.83 9.70 1.20
N ALA A 186 -15.64 10.75 1.40
CA ALA A 186 -16.98 10.61 1.99
C ALA A 186 -17.90 9.75 1.11
N ILE A 187 -17.87 9.89 -0.23
CA ILE A 187 -18.63 9.06 -1.16
C ILE A 187 -18.27 7.57 -1.01
N PHE A 188 -17.02 7.26 -0.68
CA PHE A 188 -16.58 5.88 -0.40
C PHE A 188 -16.71 5.49 1.08
N GLY A 189 -17.24 6.36 1.94
CA GLY A 189 -17.65 6.01 3.31
C GLY A 189 -16.61 6.30 4.40
N ALA A 190 -15.55 7.05 4.09
CA ALA A 190 -14.66 7.60 5.11
C ALA A 190 -15.38 8.67 5.93
N ASN A 191 -15.13 8.71 7.25
CA ASN A 191 -15.71 9.69 8.16
C ASN A 191 -14.67 10.56 8.88
N CYS A 192 -13.37 10.35 8.62
CA CYS A 192 -12.32 11.19 9.20
C CYS A 192 -11.14 11.37 8.24
N VAL A 193 -10.42 12.48 8.44
CA VAL A 193 -9.18 12.81 7.73
C VAL A 193 -8.14 13.27 8.75
N GLU A 194 -6.90 12.79 8.61
CA GLU A 194 -5.76 13.24 9.40
C GLU A 194 -4.80 14.05 8.53
N ASN A 195 -4.43 15.24 8.97
CA ASN A 195 -3.41 16.04 8.31
C ASN A 195 -2.11 16.12 9.14
N ILE A 196 -1.03 16.61 8.51
CA ILE A 196 0.33 16.62 9.07
C ILE A 196 0.90 18.05 9.01
N PRO A 197 0.48 18.96 9.90
CA PRO A 197 0.94 20.34 9.85
C PRO A 197 2.36 20.55 10.41
N PHE A 198 2.91 19.63 11.20
CA PHE A 198 4.06 19.89 12.06
C PHE A 198 5.26 18.96 11.87
N GLU A 199 5.25 18.08 10.88
CA GLU A 199 6.30 17.05 10.75
C GLU A 199 7.68 17.63 10.43
N ASP A 200 7.74 18.51 9.45
CA ASP A 200 9.00 19.08 8.97
C ASP A 200 8.81 20.55 8.57
N ASN A 201 9.91 21.25 8.37
CA ASN A 201 9.96 22.60 7.84
C ASN A 201 10.54 22.64 6.42
N ASP A 202 10.71 21.46 5.81
CA ASP A 202 11.32 21.36 4.48
C ASP A 202 10.43 22.07 3.44
N PRO A 203 11.02 22.87 2.56
CA PRO A 203 10.29 23.50 1.46
C PRO A 203 9.99 22.46 0.38
N SER A 204 8.84 22.61 -0.28
CA SER A 204 8.56 21.91 -1.52
C SER A 204 8.42 22.91 -2.67
N PRO A 205 9.01 22.65 -3.85
CA PRO A 205 8.81 23.49 -5.04
C PRO A 205 7.37 23.42 -5.58
N HIS A 206 6.58 22.49 -5.07
CA HIS A 206 5.23 22.19 -5.55
C HIS A 206 4.15 22.92 -4.75
N PHE A 207 4.43 23.42 -3.56
CA PHE A 207 3.43 24.08 -2.71
C PHE A 207 2.65 25.17 -3.43
N LYS A 208 1.32 25.08 -3.39
CA LYS A 208 0.40 26.07 -3.97
C LYS A 208 0.02 27.16 -2.98
N LEU A 209 0.06 26.84 -1.70
CA LEU A 209 -0.16 27.74 -0.57
C LEU A 209 0.92 27.50 0.49
N PRO A 210 1.15 28.44 1.40
CA PRO A 210 1.91 28.15 2.61
C PRO A 210 1.33 26.94 3.34
N ARG A 211 2.21 26.08 3.87
CA ARG A 211 1.81 24.82 4.48
C ARG A 211 0.78 25.00 5.60
N ASP A 212 1.01 25.97 6.48
CA ASP A 212 0.12 26.25 7.61
C ASP A 212 -1.27 26.70 7.14
N GLU A 213 -1.33 27.52 6.08
CA GLU A 213 -2.60 27.93 5.48
C GLU A 213 -3.36 26.74 4.90
N MET A 214 -2.71 25.86 4.12
CA MET A 214 -3.37 24.69 3.55
C MET A 214 -3.90 23.75 4.66
N ASN A 215 -3.14 23.55 5.74
CA ASN A 215 -3.58 22.70 6.84
C ASN A 215 -4.82 23.28 7.59
N LEU A 216 -4.96 24.60 7.65
CA LEU A 216 -6.20 25.24 8.13
C LEU A 216 -7.37 25.03 7.17
N ARG A 217 -7.14 25.04 5.84
CA ARG A 217 -8.18 24.69 4.84
C ARG A 217 -8.69 23.27 5.02
N PHE A 218 -7.84 22.34 5.47
CA PHE A 218 -8.32 20.99 5.78
C PHE A 218 -9.36 20.96 6.91
N ALA A 219 -9.18 21.79 7.95
CA ALA A 219 -10.19 21.95 8.98
C ALA A 219 -11.53 22.48 8.42
N ASP A 220 -11.47 23.48 7.49
CA ASP A 220 -12.65 23.99 6.79
C ASP A 220 -13.35 22.91 5.95
N LEU A 221 -12.58 22.08 5.24
CA LEU A 221 -13.12 20.99 4.42
C LEU A 221 -13.73 19.87 5.27
N CYS A 222 -13.12 19.53 6.39
CA CYS A 222 -13.69 18.57 7.35
C CYS A 222 -15.00 19.09 7.93
N ASP A 223 -15.09 20.39 8.28
CA ASP A 223 -16.34 21.01 8.75
C ASP A 223 -17.41 21.00 7.65
N LYS A 224 -17.05 21.31 6.38
CA LYS A 224 -17.96 21.32 5.24
C LYS A 224 -18.63 19.96 5.01
N TYR A 225 -17.87 18.87 5.06
CA TYR A 225 -18.36 17.50 4.82
C TYR A 225 -18.75 16.77 6.11
N ASP A 226 -18.66 17.41 7.27
CA ASP A 226 -18.84 16.80 8.58
C ASP A 226 -17.98 15.55 8.78
N LEU A 227 -16.71 15.62 8.38
CA LEU A 227 -15.70 14.62 8.66
C LEU A 227 -14.95 14.97 9.94
N ASP A 228 -14.54 13.97 10.71
CA ASP A 228 -13.69 14.24 11.87
C ASP A 228 -12.30 14.67 11.43
N HIS A 229 -11.82 15.79 11.98
CA HIS A 229 -10.50 16.33 11.70
C HIS A 229 -9.49 15.86 12.74
N TRP A 230 -8.52 15.08 12.30
CA TRP A 230 -7.39 14.62 13.09
C TRP A 230 -6.13 15.36 12.70
N VAL A 231 -5.25 15.61 13.66
CA VAL A 231 -3.96 16.26 13.43
C VAL A 231 -2.84 15.42 14.01
N TRP A 232 -1.89 15.04 13.17
CA TRP A 232 -0.69 14.34 13.56
C TRP A 232 0.39 15.31 14.05
N VAL A 233 0.91 15.10 15.28
CA VAL A 233 1.83 16.03 15.97
C VAL A 233 3.01 15.26 16.55
N PRO A 234 4.15 15.19 15.86
CA PRO A 234 5.35 14.56 16.39
C PRO A 234 6.02 15.48 17.42
N VAL A 235 6.34 14.94 18.59
CA VAL A 235 7.11 15.65 19.62
C VAL A 235 8.58 15.42 19.40
N GLN A 236 9.19 16.24 18.50
CA GLN A 236 10.60 16.11 18.10
C GLN A 236 11.59 16.84 19.01
N ILE A 237 11.08 17.62 19.98
CA ILE A 237 11.93 18.20 21.03
C ILE A 237 12.34 17.12 22.03
N LYS A 238 13.57 17.17 22.53
CA LYS A 238 14.05 16.25 23.58
C LYS A 238 13.49 16.69 24.94
N LEU A 239 12.68 15.84 25.56
CA LEU A 239 12.08 16.10 26.86
C LEU A 239 12.96 15.52 28.00
N PRO A 240 12.99 16.20 29.19
CA PRO A 240 12.36 17.47 29.49
C PRO A 240 13.16 18.67 28.93
N ALA A 241 12.49 19.68 28.42
CA ALA A 241 13.10 20.91 27.89
C ALA A 241 12.16 22.13 28.13
N PRO A 242 12.14 22.73 29.30
CA PRO A 242 11.10 23.69 29.70
C PRO A 242 10.86 24.84 28.72
N GLN A 243 11.91 25.46 28.16
CA GLN A 243 11.76 26.51 27.15
C GLN A 243 11.23 25.94 25.82
N GLY A 244 11.79 24.85 25.34
CA GLY A 244 11.34 24.19 24.10
C GLY A 244 9.90 23.68 24.21
N GLU A 245 9.49 23.18 25.39
CA GLU A 245 8.10 22.79 25.64
C GLU A 245 7.14 23.98 25.51
N GLN A 246 7.52 25.14 26.09
CA GLN A 246 6.70 26.34 26.02
C GLN A 246 6.55 26.84 24.57
N GLU A 247 7.65 26.91 23.82
CA GLU A 247 7.65 27.33 22.42
C GLU A 247 6.83 26.36 21.55
N PHE A 248 7.02 25.05 21.77
CA PHE A 248 6.28 24.00 21.07
C PHE A 248 4.78 24.10 21.32
N LEU A 249 4.36 24.21 22.59
CA LEU A 249 2.95 24.32 22.96
C LEU A 249 2.33 25.62 22.45
N ALA A 250 3.06 26.74 22.46
CA ALA A 250 2.56 28.01 21.92
C ALA A 250 2.29 27.93 20.41
N ARG A 251 3.19 27.30 19.65
CA ARG A 251 3.00 27.06 18.20
C ARG A 251 1.77 26.18 17.94
N GLN A 252 1.61 25.10 18.71
CA GLN A 252 0.47 24.20 18.58
C GLN A 252 -0.84 24.91 18.92
N GLU A 253 -0.84 25.67 20.02
CA GLU A 253 -2.04 26.41 20.47
C GLU A 253 -2.50 27.43 19.44
N ALA A 254 -1.57 28.14 18.79
CA ALA A 254 -1.90 29.07 17.71
C ALA A 254 -2.67 28.38 16.58
N PHE A 255 -2.24 27.18 16.20
CA PHE A 255 -2.92 26.36 15.19
C PHE A 255 -4.29 25.88 15.71
N TYR A 256 -4.39 25.34 16.94
CA TYR A 256 -5.66 24.87 17.50
C TYR A 256 -6.71 25.98 17.58
N LYS A 257 -6.29 27.18 17.97
CA LYS A 257 -7.16 28.37 18.02
C LYS A 257 -7.65 28.77 16.63
N ALA A 258 -6.85 28.62 15.58
CA ALA A 258 -7.19 28.98 14.21
C ALA A 258 -8.05 27.90 13.51
N CYS A 259 -7.99 26.65 13.94
CA CYS A 259 -8.79 25.56 13.37
C CYS A 259 -10.27 25.77 13.64
N LYS A 260 -11.09 25.72 12.58
CA LYS A 260 -12.55 25.74 12.70
C LYS A 260 -13.10 24.45 13.34
N ARG A 261 -12.45 23.32 13.05
CA ARG A 261 -12.79 21.99 13.57
C ARG A 261 -11.52 21.22 13.95
N LEU A 262 -11.52 20.60 15.12
CA LEU A 262 -10.51 19.64 15.55
C LEU A 262 -11.20 18.60 16.44
N ASP A 263 -11.11 17.33 16.08
CA ASP A 263 -11.74 16.22 16.81
C ASP A 263 -10.72 15.39 17.59
N ALA A 264 -9.46 15.30 17.09
CA ALA A 264 -8.40 14.60 17.78
C ALA A 264 -6.99 15.09 17.40
N VAL A 265 -6.06 14.95 18.34
CA VAL A 265 -4.62 15.12 18.10
C VAL A 265 -3.95 13.76 18.30
N PHE A 266 -3.21 13.31 17.31
CA PHE A 266 -2.44 12.08 17.36
C PHE A 266 -0.95 12.38 17.54
N VAL A 267 -0.35 11.82 18.57
CA VAL A 267 1.09 11.92 18.85
C VAL A 267 1.76 10.57 18.68
N PRO A 268 2.74 10.42 17.76
CA PRO A 268 3.58 9.24 17.74
C PRO A 268 4.46 9.20 19.00
N GLY A 269 4.65 8.01 19.58
CA GLY A 269 5.42 7.86 20.81
C GLY A 269 6.92 7.99 20.59
N GLY A 270 7.52 6.98 19.99
CA GLY A 270 8.97 6.89 19.80
C GLY A 270 9.45 7.11 18.37
N ASP A 271 8.57 7.08 17.36
CA ASP A 271 8.95 7.24 15.95
C ASP A 271 7.90 8.03 15.16
N PRO A 272 8.18 9.31 14.80
CA PRO A 272 9.29 10.14 15.25
C PRO A 272 9.06 10.75 16.64
N GLY A 273 10.14 11.15 17.31
CA GLY A 273 10.12 11.81 18.61
C GLY A 273 11.20 11.31 19.56
N ASP A 274 11.34 9.99 19.67
CA ASP A 274 12.37 9.31 20.46
C ASP A 274 12.48 9.83 21.91
N ASN A 275 11.31 10.16 22.53
CA ASN A 275 11.19 10.55 23.92
C ASN A 275 10.75 9.35 24.77
N HIS A 276 11.26 9.26 26.00
CA HIS A 276 10.80 8.26 26.96
C HIS A 276 9.37 8.53 27.41
N SER A 277 8.58 7.48 27.56
CA SER A 277 7.18 7.57 28.01
C SER A 277 7.01 8.37 29.32
N LYS A 278 7.97 8.23 30.27
CA LYS A 278 7.96 8.96 31.57
C LYS A 278 8.05 10.48 31.42
N ASP A 279 8.69 10.97 30.35
CA ASP A 279 8.86 12.40 30.08
C ASP A 279 7.75 12.90 29.12
N LEU A 280 7.35 12.04 28.17
CA LEU A 280 6.34 12.38 27.18
C LEU A 280 4.93 12.45 27.78
N VAL A 281 4.51 11.54 28.64
CA VAL A 281 3.14 11.51 29.18
C VAL A 281 2.79 12.80 29.95
N PRO A 282 3.60 13.33 30.88
CA PRO A 282 3.33 14.62 31.54
C PRO A 282 3.27 15.80 30.54
N PHE A 283 4.05 15.74 29.46
CA PHE A 283 3.99 16.74 28.39
C PHE A 283 2.66 16.67 27.61
N LEU A 284 2.16 15.46 27.35
CA LEU A 284 0.86 15.26 26.69
C LEU A 284 -0.32 15.76 27.54
N GLU A 285 -0.25 15.72 28.85
CA GLU A 285 -1.26 16.35 29.74
C GLU A 285 -1.33 17.87 29.50
N LYS A 286 -0.17 18.54 29.39
CA LYS A 286 -0.10 19.96 29.07
C LYS A 286 -0.68 20.27 27.69
N MET A 287 -0.35 19.42 26.69
CA MET A 287 -0.87 19.54 25.34
C MET A 287 -2.39 19.35 25.31
N ALA A 288 -2.91 18.33 26.00
CA ALA A 288 -4.35 18.07 26.09
C ALA A 288 -5.11 19.23 26.74
N ALA A 289 -4.52 19.86 27.76
CA ALA A 289 -5.09 21.05 28.35
C ALA A 289 -5.13 22.23 27.36
N SER A 290 -4.12 22.36 26.49
CA SER A 290 -4.10 23.35 25.42
C SER A 290 -5.17 23.10 24.37
N VAL A 291 -5.30 21.86 23.90
CA VAL A 291 -6.36 21.43 22.96
C VAL A 291 -7.75 21.74 23.52
N ALA A 292 -8.01 21.35 24.79
CA ALA A 292 -9.32 21.50 25.43
C ALA A 292 -9.79 22.97 25.58
N ARG A 293 -8.86 23.93 25.64
CA ARG A 293 -9.21 25.38 25.70
C ARG A 293 -9.94 25.83 24.42
N HIS A 294 -9.65 25.27 23.29
CA HIS A 294 -10.20 25.66 21.98
C HIS A 294 -11.18 24.62 21.42
N HIS A 295 -10.94 23.33 21.70
CA HIS A 295 -11.74 22.19 21.24
C HIS A 295 -12.05 21.24 22.41
N PRO A 296 -13.04 21.55 23.26
CA PRO A 296 -13.27 20.79 24.50
C PRO A 296 -13.63 19.32 24.34
N LYS A 297 -14.09 18.93 23.14
CA LYS A 297 -14.43 17.53 22.82
C LYS A 297 -13.25 16.75 22.25
N ALA A 298 -12.23 17.44 21.74
CA ALA A 298 -11.07 16.82 21.15
C ALA A 298 -10.20 16.13 22.22
N LYS A 299 -9.61 15.00 21.85
CA LYS A 299 -8.75 14.21 22.74
C LYS A 299 -7.37 14.02 22.11
N VAL A 300 -6.37 13.81 22.96
CA VAL A 300 -5.03 13.41 22.54
C VAL A 300 -4.95 11.90 22.49
N TRP A 301 -4.40 11.37 21.41
CA TRP A 301 -4.16 9.95 21.19
C TRP A 301 -2.66 9.70 21.11
N LEU A 302 -2.18 8.60 21.68
CA LEU A 302 -0.77 8.24 21.70
C LEU A 302 -0.55 6.93 20.94
N SER A 303 0.49 6.90 20.11
CA SER A 303 0.99 5.64 19.52
C SER A 303 2.10 5.05 20.39
N LEU A 304 2.12 3.72 20.48
CA LEU A 304 3.23 2.97 21.09
C LEU A 304 4.36 2.67 20.08
N GLN A 305 4.26 3.22 18.86
CA GLN A 305 5.23 3.05 17.80
C GLN A 305 6.63 3.49 18.24
N GLY A 306 7.62 2.62 18.04
CA GLY A 306 9.03 2.91 18.35
C GLY A 306 9.38 2.96 19.84
N PHE A 307 8.43 2.76 20.75
CA PHE A 307 8.72 2.64 22.17
C PHE A 307 9.48 1.35 22.49
N LYS A 308 10.44 1.45 23.41
CA LYS A 308 11.09 0.29 24.03
C LYS A 308 10.18 -0.33 25.07
N LYS A 309 10.46 -1.58 25.43
CA LYS A 309 9.66 -2.31 26.44
C LYS A 309 9.43 -1.51 27.72
N ALA A 310 10.45 -0.85 28.25
CA ALA A 310 10.33 -0.05 29.47
C ALA A 310 9.34 1.11 29.33
N ASP A 311 9.29 1.76 28.15
CA ASP A 311 8.37 2.85 27.86
C ASP A 311 6.94 2.34 27.71
N ILE A 312 6.76 1.16 27.10
CA ILE A 312 5.48 0.48 26.95
C ILE A 312 4.93 0.10 28.35
N ASP A 313 5.76 -0.52 29.19
CA ASP A 313 5.36 -0.93 30.54
C ASP A 313 5.02 0.27 31.42
N HIS A 314 5.79 1.36 31.35
CA HIS A 314 5.49 2.61 32.03
C HIS A 314 4.15 3.21 31.57
N PHE A 315 3.90 3.25 30.27
CA PHE A 315 2.65 3.79 29.72
C PHE A 315 1.42 3.02 30.22
N TYR A 316 1.45 1.70 30.19
CA TYR A 316 0.34 0.89 30.69
C TYR A 316 0.14 1.07 32.20
N ALA A 317 1.22 1.08 32.99
CA ALA A 317 1.13 1.32 34.43
C ALA A 317 0.51 2.71 34.74
N TYR A 318 0.89 3.76 34.00
CA TYR A 318 0.28 5.08 34.11
C TYR A 318 -1.21 5.06 33.79
N VAL A 319 -1.60 4.42 32.68
CA VAL A 319 -3.00 4.35 32.25
C VAL A 319 -3.86 3.60 33.26
N ASP A 320 -3.36 2.51 33.84
CA ASP A 320 -4.05 1.69 34.84
C ASP A 320 -4.23 2.45 36.16
N ASP A 321 -3.21 3.21 36.61
CA ASP A 321 -3.24 3.99 37.85
C ASP A 321 -4.10 5.26 37.72
N LYS A 322 -3.85 6.07 36.69
CA LYS A 322 -4.45 7.41 36.55
C LYS A 322 -5.77 7.43 35.81
N LYS A 323 -5.99 6.48 34.90
CA LYS A 323 -7.18 6.43 34.03
C LYS A 323 -7.50 7.78 33.40
N PRO A 324 -6.54 8.42 32.69
CA PRO A 324 -6.63 9.82 32.30
C PRO A 324 -7.79 10.10 31.34
N ASP A 325 -8.62 11.09 31.65
CA ASP A 325 -9.76 11.50 30.80
C ASP A 325 -9.32 12.26 29.54
N TRP A 326 -8.11 12.81 29.53
CA TRP A 326 -7.56 13.50 28.36
C TRP A 326 -7.16 12.56 27.25
N LEU A 327 -6.82 11.29 27.54
CA LEU A 327 -6.43 10.28 26.58
C LEU A 327 -7.65 9.79 25.80
N GLY A 328 -7.68 10.03 24.50
CA GLY A 328 -8.75 9.56 23.61
C GLY A 328 -8.67 8.07 23.30
N GLY A 329 -7.47 7.52 23.28
CA GLY A 329 -7.19 6.12 22.98
C GLY A 329 -5.75 5.91 22.54
N VAL A 330 -5.45 4.69 22.04
CA VAL A 330 -4.13 4.30 21.58
C VAL A 330 -4.15 4.11 20.08
N VAL A 331 -3.08 4.55 19.40
CA VAL A 331 -2.89 4.36 17.95
C VAL A 331 -1.85 3.26 17.73
N MET A 332 -2.18 2.30 16.86
CA MET A 332 -1.34 1.14 16.56
C MET A 332 -0.94 1.15 15.09
N GLY A 333 0.35 1.37 14.83
CA GLY A 333 0.94 1.45 13.50
C GLY A 333 2.19 0.60 13.34
N PRO A 334 3.03 0.89 12.33
CA PRO A 334 4.31 0.22 12.14
C PRO A 334 5.17 0.28 13.41
N SER A 335 5.89 -0.80 13.72
CA SER A 335 6.76 -0.88 14.93
C SER A 335 6.04 -0.66 16.26
N SER A 336 4.72 -0.85 16.32
CA SER A 336 3.94 -0.94 17.54
C SER A 336 3.88 -2.39 18.04
N PRO A 337 3.58 -2.63 19.33
CA PRO A 337 3.24 -3.98 19.80
C PRO A 337 2.07 -4.58 19.00
N PRO A 338 1.89 -5.91 19.00
CA PRO A 338 0.76 -6.55 18.31
C PRO A 338 -0.60 -5.99 18.76
N LEU A 339 -1.53 -5.87 17.82
CA LEU A 339 -2.89 -5.34 18.09
C LEU A 339 -3.62 -6.14 19.17
N GLU A 340 -3.53 -7.46 19.10
CA GLU A 340 -4.16 -8.37 20.09
C GLU A 340 -3.56 -8.19 21.49
N GLU A 341 -2.24 -8.13 21.60
CA GLU A 341 -1.55 -7.88 22.87
C GLU A 341 -1.99 -6.53 23.46
N THR A 342 -1.98 -5.48 22.64
CA THR A 342 -2.40 -4.15 23.07
C THR A 342 -3.86 -4.15 23.53
N ARG A 343 -4.77 -4.82 22.81
CA ARG A 343 -6.17 -4.88 23.20
C ARG A 343 -6.36 -5.64 24.52
N ASN A 344 -5.57 -6.67 24.77
CA ASN A 344 -5.64 -7.46 26.00
C ASN A 344 -5.08 -6.73 27.22
N ARG A 345 -4.08 -5.85 27.03
CA ARG A 345 -3.45 -5.06 28.11
C ARG A 345 -4.15 -3.74 28.41
N LEU A 346 -4.71 -3.07 27.40
CA LEU A 346 -5.31 -1.75 27.54
C LEU A 346 -6.73 -1.85 28.16
N ASP A 347 -7.02 -1.01 29.14
CA ASP A 347 -8.38 -0.89 29.70
C ASP A 347 -9.40 -0.63 28.56
N LYS A 348 -10.50 -1.37 28.57
CA LYS A 348 -11.53 -1.36 27.52
C LYS A 348 -12.20 0.01 27.33
N ARG A 349 -12.10 0.91 28.30
CA ARG A 349 -12.57 2.31 28.18
C ARG A 349 -11.84 3.07 27.07
N TYR A 350 -10.59 2.69 26.76
CA TYR A 350 -9.80 3.32 25.72
C TYR A 350 -9.93 2.57 24.41
N PRO A 351 -10.43 3.23 23.36
CA PRO A 351 -10.45 2.66 22.03
C PRO A 351 -9.04 2.52 21.46
N ILE A 352 -8.89 1.58 20.53
CA ILE A 352 -7.69 1.42 19.71
C ILE A 352 -8.02 1.84 18.28
N ARG A 353 -7.26 2.81 17.77
CA ARG A 353 -7.27 3.19 16.36
C ARG A 353 -6.12 2.49 15.64
N TRP A 354 -6.42 1.74 14.63
CA TRP A 354 -5.40 1.16 13.76
C TRP A 354 -4.84 2.21 12.79
N TYR A 355 -3.53 2.21 12.59
CA TYR A 355 -2.80 3.08 11.67
C TYR A 355 -2.03 2.21 10.65
N PRO A 356 -2.74 1.50 9.75
CA PRO A 356 -2.11 0.59 8.83
C PRO A 356 -1.38 1.35 7.72
N ASP A 357 -0.18 0.90 7.42
CA ASP A 357 0.62 1.39 6.31
C ASP A 357 0.14 0.76 5.00
N ILE A 358 -0.63 1.49 4.20
CA ILE A 358 -1.13 1.04 2.90
C ILE A 358 -0.37 1.63 1.71
N THR A 359 0.61 2.48 1.98
CA THR A 359 1.32 3.28 0.99
C THR A 359 2.62 2.64 0.52
N HIS A 360 3.34 1.96 1.41
CA HIS A 360 4.62 1.34 1.12
C HIS A 360 4.48 -0.09 0.59
N VAL A 361 5.23 -0.42 -0.45
CA VAL A 361 5.04 -1.65 -1.21
C VAL A 361 6.18 -2.63 -1.04
N VAL A 362 7.42 -2.15 -1.12
CA VAL A 362 8.62 -2.99 -1.12
C VAL A 362 9.21 -3.21 0.27
N ARG A 363 8.72 -2.47 1.25
CA ARG A 363 9.26 -2.42 2.61
C ARG A 363 8.22 -1.80 3.55
N CYS A 364 8.46 -1.86 4.84
CA CYS A 364 7.64 -1.35 5.94
C CYS A 364 6.64 -2.39 6.47
N GLN A 365 5.47 -1.97 6.97
CA GLN A 365 4.58 -2.85 7.73
C GLN A 365 3.99 -4.00 6.89
N TYR A 366 3.57 -3.68 5.65
CA TYR A 366 2.87 -4.64 4.79
C TYR A 366 3.47 -4.66 3.37
N PRO A 367 4.70 -5.15 3.19
CA PRO A 367 5.27 -5.29 1.86
C PRO A 367 4.43 -6.25 1.01
N VAL A 368 4.52 -6.13 -0.32
CA VAL A 368 3.88 -7.10 -1.21
C VAL A 368 4.52 -8.47 -1.00
N PRO A 369 3.75 -9.50 -0.64
CA PRO A 369 4.29 -10.83 -0.44
C PRO A 369 4.93 -11.38 -1.71
N TRP A 370 6.14 -11.93 -1.61
CA TRP A 370 6.82 -12.58 -2.73
C TRP A 370 7.00 -11.67 -3.96
N LEU A 371 7.18 -10.37 -3.74
CA LEU A 371 7.48 -9.43 -4.80
C LEU A 371 8.79 -9.83 -5.50
N ASP A 372 8.76 -9.94 -6.84
CA ASP A 372 9.98 -10.22 -7.61
C ASP A 372 11.04 -9.12 -7.40
N PRO A 373 12.33 -9.47 -7.25
CA PRO A 373 13.42 -8.50 -7.14
C PRO A 373 13.40 -7.41 -8.20
N ALA A 374 12.96 -7.71 -9.43
CA ALA A 374 12.85 -6.73 -10.51
C ALA A 374 11.93 -5.56 -10.16
N TYR A 375 10.82 -5.82 -9.49
CA TYR A 375 9.97 -4.75 -8.97
C TYR A 375 10.61 -4.02 -7.80
N GLY A 376 11.27 -4.75 -6.92
CA GLY A 376 11.94 -4.16 -5.79
C GLY A 376 13.00 -3.13 -6.13
N VAL A 377 13.74 -3.37 -7.22
CA VAL A 377 14.80 -2.45 -7.66
C VAL A 377 14.31 -1.34 -8.58
N THR A 378 13.05 -1.39 -9.03
CA THR A 378 12.54 -0.42 -10.02
C THR A 378 11.36 0.43 -9.55
N LEU A 379 10.68 0.06 -8.46
CA LEU A 379 9.44 0.74 -8.06
C LEU A 379 9.63 1.90 -7.07
N GLY A 380 10.72 1.95 -6.34
CA GLY A 380 10.77 2.76 -5.13
C GLY A 380 9.85 2.18 -4.04
N ARG A 381 9.56 2.95 -3.01
CA ARG A 381 8.76 2.50 -1.86
C ARG A 381 7.26 2.77 -2.02
N GLU A 382 6.89 3.82 -2.73
CA GLU A 382 5.53 4.35 -2.84
C GLU A 382 4.98 4.32 -4.29
N PRO A 383 5.02 3.19 -5.00
CA PRO A 383 4.49 3.11 -6.36
C PRO A 383 2.98 2.86 -6.34
N VAL A 384 2.33 3.09 -7.49
CA VAL A 384 0.95 2.66 -7.73
C VAL A 384 0.82 1.15 -7.55
N CYS A 385 0.01 0.71 -6.58
CA CYS A 385 -0.11 -0.70 -6.23
C CYS A 385 -1.49 -1.05 -5.65
N PRO A 386 -2.55 -1.16 -6.47
CA PRO A 386 -3.85 -1.64 -5.99
C PRO A 386 -3.75 -3.11 -5.57
N ARG A 387 -4.00 -3.40 -4.29
CA ARG A 387 -3.86 -4.74 -3.67
C ARG A 387 -5.13 -5.18 -2.95
N PRO A 388 -6.25 -5.38 -3.66
CA PRO A 388 -7.53 -5.64 -3.01
C PRO A 388 -7.54 -6.90 -2.14
N ARG A 389 -6.92 -8.00 -2.57
CA ARG A 389 -6.90 -9.25 -1.81
C ARG A 389 -6.04 -9.15 -0.56
N ASP A 390 -4.82 -8.60 -0.71
CA ASP A 390 -3.91 -8.41 0.42
C ASP A 390 -4.51 -7.44 1.45
N MET A 391 -5.02 -6.29 1.01
CA MET A 391 -5.60 -5.29 1.90
C MET A 391 -6.84 -5.82 2.65
N ALA A 392 -7.70 -6.58 1.99
CA ALA A 392 -8.83 -7.22 2.65
C ALA A 392 -8.39 -8.30 3.65
N ALA A 393 -7.33 -9.06 3.35
CA ALA A 393 -6.77 -10.03 4.29
C ALA A 393 -6.18 -9.35 5.52
N ILE A 394 -5.38 -8.28 5.33
CA ILE A 394 -4.81 -7.46 6.40
C ILE A 394 -5.93 -6.90 7.29
N TYR A 395 -6.96 -6.29 6.69
CA TYR A 395 -8.09 -5.74 7.42
C TYR A 395 -8.76 -6.78 8.32
N ARG A 396 -9.05 -7.98 7.80
CA ARG A 396 -9.68 -9.06 8.58
C ARG A 396 -8.87 -9.51 9.78
N LEU A 397 -7.54 -9.50 9.68
CA LEU A 397 -6.66 -9.87 10.81
C LEU A 397 -6.72 -8.87 11.96
N GLY A 398 -6.79 -7.57 11.68
CA GLY A 398 -6.72 -6.53 12.71
C GLY A 398 -8.06 -6.04 13.23
N LYS A 399 -9.15 -6.17 12.46
CA LYS A 399 -10.44 -5.53 12.77
C LYS A 399 -11.03 -5.90 14.13
N GLY A 400 -10.83 -7.14 14.60
CA GLY A 400 -11.36 -7.64 15.87
C GLY A 400 -10.76 -6.98 17.11
N HIS A 401 -9.63 -6.31 16.98
CA HIS A 401 -8.87 -5.72 18.06
C HIS A 401 -8.93 -4.19 18.10
N THR A 402 -9.63 -3.56 17.14
CA THR A 402 -9.65 -2.10 16.97
C THR A 402 -11.08 -1.53 16.90
N ASN A 403 -11.20 -0.23 17.16
CA ASN A 403 -12.45 0.52 16.98
C ASN A 403 -12.56 1.16 15.59
N GLY A 404 -11.58 0.89 14.74
CA GLY A 404 -11.48 1.39 13.38
C GLY A 404 -10.06 1.78 13.02
N PHE A 405 -9.93 2.46 11.89
CA PHE A 405 -8.64 2.77 11.31
C PHE A 405 -8.57 4.19 10.75
N LEU A 406 -7.33 4.66 10.65
CA LEU A 406 -6.96 5.82 9.86
C LEU A 406 -5.64 5.45 9.17
N THR A 407 -5.69 5.17 7.86
CA THR A 407 -4.55 4.61 7.14
C THR A 407 -3.44 5.63 6.91
N TYR A 408 -2.19 5.19 6.94
CA TYR A 408 -1.06 6.00 6.51
C TYR A 408 -1.02 6.10 4.98
N SER A 409 -0.85 7.32 4.45
CA SER A 409 -0.78 7.61 3.01
C SER A 409 0.09 8.82 2.72
N ASP A 410 0.87 8.76 1.63
CA ASP A 410 1.78 9.81 1.16
C ASP A 410 1.39 10.40 -0.21
N GLY A 411 0.26 10.01 -0.77
CA GLY A 411 -0.14 10.54 -2.08
C GLY A 411 -1.35 9.86 -2.70
N VAL A 412 -1.52 10.08 -4.01
CA VAL A 412 -2.63 9.49 -4.78
C VAL A 412 -2.38 8.06 -5.23
N HIS A 413 -1.15 7.59 -5.17
CA HIS A 413 -0.74 6.27 -5.67
C HIS A 413 -1.48 5.10 -4.99
N ASP A 414 -1.97 5.30 -3.78
CA ASP A 414 -2.74 4.32 -3.00
C ASP A 414 -4.26 4.62 -2.94
N ASP A 415 -4.77 5.49 -3.80
CA ASP A 415 -6.19 5.91 -3.84
C ASP A 415 -7.18 4.74 -3.87
N PHE A 416 -6.91 3.72 -4.69
CA PHE A 416 -7.74 2.52 -4.74
C PHE A 416 -7.78 1.78 -3.38
N ASN A 417 -6.62 1.66 -2.72
CA ASN A 417 -6.52 1.01 -1.42
C ASN A 417 -7.26 1.82 -0.34
N LYS A 418 -7.22 3.17 -0.38
CA LYS A 418 -8.02 4.04 0.51
C LYS A 418 -9.52 3.81 0.34
N ALA A 419 -10.00 3.81 -0.92
CA ALA A 419 -11.41 3.54 -1.21
C ALA A 419 -11.82 2.14 -0.72
N LEU A 420 -10.97 1.14 -0.89
CA LEU A 420 -11.19 -0.22 -0.39
C LEU A 420 -11.27 -0.27 1.14
N TRP A 421 -10.30 0.31 1.84
CA TRP A 421 -10.30 0.35 3.30
C TRP A 421 -11.56 1.04 3.84
N SER A 422 -11.97 2.16 3.24
CA SER A 422 -13.24 2.82 3.59
C SER A 422 -14.41 1.85 3.50
N GLN A 423 -14.52 1.07 2.41
CA GLN A 423 -15.61 0.12 2.23
C GLN A 423 -15.52 -1.14 3.10
N LEU A 424 -14.30 -1.58 3.44
CA LEU A 424 -14.10 -2.66 4.42
C LEU A 424 -14.56 -2.25 5.83
N GLY A 425 -14.41 -0.97 6.18
CA GLY A 425 -14.95 -0.42 7.42
C GLY A 425 -16.49 -0.38 7.50
N TRP A 426 -17.17 -0.58 6.39
CA TRP A 426 -18.63 -0.80 6.32
C TRP A 426 -18.97 -2.29 6.30
N ARG A 427 -18.25 -3.07 5.48
CA ARG A 427 -18.51 -4.49 5.22
C ARG A 427 -17.21 -5.27 5.17
N PRO A 428 -16.82 -5.94 6.25
CA PRO A 428 -15.55 -6.70 6.30
C PRO A 428 -15.47 -7.87 5.31
N ASP A 429 -16.62 -8.41 4.92
CA ASP A 429 -16.83 -9.51 3.97
C ASP A 429 -17.13 -9.02 2.55
N LEU A 430 -16.72 -7.80 2.23
CA LEU A 430 -16.93 -7.14 0.96
C LEU A 430 -16.53 -8.02 -0.24
N ASN A 431 -17.42 -8.15 -1.22
CA ASN A 431 -17.06 -8.75 -2.50
C ASN A 431 -16.12 -7.83 -3.27
N LEU A 432 -14.86 -8.23 -3.39
CA LEU A 432 -13.79 -7.41 -3.97
C LEU A 432 -14.01 -7.08 -5.45
N ARG A 433 -14.61 -8.02 -6.23
CA ARG A 433 -14.92 -7.76 -7.64
C ARG A 433 -16.02 -6.70 -7.76
N ALA A 434 -17.09 -6.85 -6.99
CA ALA A 434 -18.16 -5.86 -6.98
C ALA A 434 -17.66 -4.48 -6.54
N PHE A 435 -16.80 -4.41 -5.53
CA PHE A 435 -16.17 -3.15 -5.12
C PHE A 435 -15.31 -2.53 -6.23
N ALA A 436 -14.47 -3.32 -6.88
CA ALA A 436 -13.62 -2.84 -7.98
C ALA A 436 -14.47 -2.35 -9.17
N GLN A 437 -15.61 -3.00 -9.44
CA GLN A 437 -16.60 -2.55 -10.43
C GLN A 437 -17.28 -1.24 -10.02
N ASP A 438 -17.64 -1.06 -8.73
CA ASP A 438 -18.19 0.21 -8.22
C ASP A 438 -17.17 1.35 -8.34
N TYR A 439 -15.90 1.09 -8.02
CA TYR A 439 -14.81 2.04 -8.21
C TYR A 439 -14.63 2.43 -9.68
N ALA A 440 -14.57 1.45 -10.58
CA ALA A 440 -14.43 1.69 -12.00
C ALA A 440 -15.67 2.39 -12.60
N ARG A 441 -16.88 2.04 -12.17
CA ARG A 441 -18.14 2.71 -12.57
C ARG A 441 -18.12 4.18 -12.22
N PHE A 442 -17.69 4.50 -11.02
CA PHE A 442 -17.71 5.86 -10.52
C PHE A 442 -16.56 6.71 -11.08
N PHE A 443 -15.33 6.18 -11.15
CA PHE A 443 -14.15 6.93 -11.53
C PHE A 443 -13.74 6.79 -12.99
N PHE A 444 -13.97 5.65 -13.62
CA PHE A 444 -13.62 5.50 -15.03
C PHE A 444 -14.82 5.90 -15.92
N ARG A 445 -15.81 5.05 -16.00
CA ARG A 445 -17.07 5.27 -16.70
C ARG A 445 -18.01 4.08 -16.44
N HIS A 446 -19.33 4.30 -16.43
CA HIS A 446 -20.27 3.24 -16.05
C HIS A 446 -20.21 2.01 -16.97
N ASP A 447 -20.02 2.21 -18.28
CA ASP A 447 -19.91 1.13 -19.26
C ASP A 447 -18.55 0.39 -19.23
N LEU A 448 -17.58 0.93 -18.52
CA LEU A 448 -16.28 0.29 -18.24
C LEU A 448 -16.22 -0.39 -16.86
N ALA A 449 -17.34 -0.40 -16.12
CA ALA A 449 -17.36 -0.89 -14.75
C ALA A 449 -16.84 -2.33 -14.62
N GLU A 450 -17.34 -3.23 -15.47
CA GLU A 450 -16.97 -4.64 -15.41
C GLU A 450 -15.51 -4.86 -15.84
N ALA A 451 -15.13 -4.37 -17.02
CA ALA A 451 -13.78 -4.50 -17.53
C ALA A 451 -12.75 -3.80 -16.65
N GLY A 452 -13.06 -2.60 -16.15
CA GLY A 452 -12.19 -1.84 -15.26
C GLY A 452 -12.01 -2.51 -13.89
N GLY A 453 -13.09 -3.07 -13.33
CA GLY A 453 -13.02 -3.83 -12.08
C GLY A 453 -12.15 -5.08 -12.21
N ASP A 454 -12.33 -5.86 -13.28
CA ASP A 454 -11.51 -7.04 -13.54
C ASP A 454 -10.04 -6.68 -13.83
N ALA A 455 -9.80 -5.57 -14.52
CA ALA A 455 -8.47 -5.06 -14.80
C ALA A 455 -7.73 -4.60 -13.51
N LEU A 456 -8.43 -3.98 -12.57
CA LEU A 456 -7.87 -3.61 -11.25
C LEU A 456 -7.45 -4.85 -10.45
N LEU A 457 -8.29 -5.90 -10.44
CA LEU A 457 -7.98 -7.17 -9.79
C LEU A 457 -6.81 -7.90 -10.48
N ALA A 458 -6.70 -7.78 -11.80
CA ALA A 458 -5.63 -8.41 -12.57
C ALA A 458 -4.26 -7.80 -12.27
N LEU A 459 -4.18 -6.49 -11.95
CA LEU A 459 -2.91 -5.86 -11.57
C LEU A 459 -2.27 -6.53 -10.35
N GLU A 460 -3.05 -6.87 -9.33
CA GLU A 460 -2.50 -7.53 -8.13
C GLU A 460 -1.85 -8.89 -8.45
N THR A 461 -2.34 -9.61 -9.46
CA THR A 461 -1.74 -10.88 -9.87
C THR A 461 -0.39 -10.72 -10.55
N ASN A 462 -0.09 -9.55 -11.11
CA ASN A 462 1.21 -9.27 -11.74
C ASN A 462 2.36 -9.31 -10.73
N TRP A 463 2.10 -9.08 -9.46
CA TRP A 463 3.14 -8.93 -8.42
C TRP A 463 3.38 -10.17 -7.60
N ARG A 464 2.70 -11.26 -7.91
CA ARG A 464 2.83 -12.52 -7.19
C ARG A 464 3.73 -13.49 -7.93
N GLY A 465 4.79 -13.90 -7.26
CA GLY A 465 5.71 -14.91 -7.79
C GLY A 465 6.76 -14.37 -8.76
N SER A 466 7.44 -15.30 -9.46
CA SER A 466 8.46 -14.97 -10.44
C SER A 466 7.89 -14.18 -11.62
N LEU A 467 8.35 -12.95 -11.80
CA LEU A 467 7.89 -12.07 -12.87
C LEU A 467 8.21 -12.63 -14.27
N ALA A 468 9.39 -13.22 -14.45
CA ALA A 468 9.78 -13.80 -15.73
C ALA A 468 8.81 -14.91 -16.19
N ASP A 469 8.32 -15.71 -15.23
CA ASP A 469 7.43 -16.85 -15.48
C ASP A 469 5.94 -16.46 -15.49
N ASN A 470 5.60 -15.23 -15.04
CA ASN A 470 4.23 -14.76 -14.96
C ASN A 470 3.71 -14.26 -16.33
N GLY A 471 3.21 -15.16 -17.17
CA GLY A 471 2.62 -14.82 -18.47
C GLY A 471 1.35 -13.97 -18.42
N SER A 472 0.66 -13.91 -17.26
CA SER A 472 -0.57 -13.11 -17.11
C SER A 472 -0.33 -11.59 -17.21
N VAL A 473 0.90 -11.13 -16.97
CA VAL A 473 1.28 -9.70 -17.04
C VAL A 473 0.97 -9.09 -18.41
N ASP A 474 1.30 -9.80 -19.50
CA ASP A 474 1.00 -9.31 -20.86
C ASP A 474 -0.50 -9.40 -21.17
N GLY A 475 -1.23 -10.34 -20.55
CA GLY A 475 -2.68 -10.44 -20.61
C GLY A 475 -3.34 -9.21 -19.93
N THR A 476 -2.86 -8.87 -18.75
CA THR A 476 -3.29 -7.69 -18.00
C THR A 476 -3.05 -6.41 -18.80
N LEU A 477 -1.86 -6.26 -19.42
CA LEU A 477 -1.60 -5.09 -20.28
C LEU A 477 -2.62 -5.01 -21.44
N ARG A 478 -2.90 -6.12 -22.15
CA ARG A 478 -3.87 -6.10 -23.26
C ARG A 478 -5.27 -5.68 -22.77
N LEU A 479 -5.69 -6.13 -21.60
CA LEU A 479 -6.96 -5.71 -21.00
C LEU A 479 -7.00 -4.20 -20.74
N TRP A 480 -5.94 -3.65 -20.15
CA TRP A 480 -5.83 -2.20 -19.92
C TRP A 480 -5.77 -1.39 -21.22
N GLN A 481 -5.09 -1.88 -22.25
CA GLN A 481 -5.07 -1.25 -23.58
C GLN A 481 -6.45 -1.24 -24.25
N ALA A 482 -7.24 -2.30 -24.08
CA ALA A 482 -8.63 -2.32 -24.56
C ALA A 482 -9.50 -1.28 -23.83
N ILE A 483 -9.31 -1.11 -22.52
CA ILE A 483 -9.99 -0.08 -21.73
C ILE A 483 -9.55 1.32 -22.18
N GLU A 484 -8.25 1.55 -22.39
CA GLU A 484 -7.70 2.81 -22.93
C GLU A 484 -8.36 3.18 -24.25
N GLN A 485 -8.43 2.22 -25.17
CA GLN A 485 -9.07 2.41 -26.47
C GLN A 485 -10.59 2.72 -26.34
N ALA A 486 -11.29 1.98 -25.49
CA ALA A 486 -12.72 2.17 -25.28
C ALA A 486 -13.05 3.48 -24.54
N HIS A 487 -12.18 3.93 -23.63
CA HIS A 487 -12.35 5.19 -22.91
C HIS A 487 -12.14 6.38 -23.83
N GLY A 488 -11.15 6.32 -24.73
CA GLY A 488 -10.70 7.45 -25.55
C GLY A 488 -9.74 8.38 -24.78
N PRO A 489 -9.79 9.70 -24.98
CA PRO A 489 -8.85 10.62 -24.36
C PRO A 489 -8.83 10.49 -22.82
N LEU A 490 -7.64 10.27 -22.25
CA LEU A 490 -7.44 10.08 -20.81
C LEU A 490 -7.38 11.41 -20.03
N ALA A 491 -7.35 12.54 -20.72
CA ALA A 491 -7.24 13.84 -20.09
C ALA A 491 -8.31 14.05 -19.01
N GLY A 492 -7.87 14.33 -17.79
CA GLY A 492 -8.75 14.53 -16.63
C GLY A 492 -9.14 13.26 -15.87
N ASN A 493 -8.81 12.05 -16.35
CA ASN A 493 -9.04 10.81 -15.61
C ASN A 493 -7.72 10.19 -15.08
N TRP A 494 -7.12 10.88 -14.12
CA TRP A 494 -5.85 10.49 -13.56
C TRP A 494 -5.88 9.09 -12.89
N ARG A 495 -7.03 8.66 -12.37
CA ARG A 495 -7.17 7.33 -11.76
C ARG A 495 -7.05 6.21 -12.80
N LEU A 496 -7.75 6.34 -13.91
CA LEU A 496 -7.60 5.39 -15.02
C LEU A 496 -6.17 5.39 -15.54
N GLN A 497 -5.61 6.59 -15.76
CA GLN A 497 -4.25 6.76 -16.29
C GLN A 497 -3.18 6.18 -15.36
N MET A 498 -3.33 6.33 -14.06
CA MET A 498 -2.39 5.82 -13.05
C MET A 498 -2.30 4.28 -13.08
N HIS A 499 -3.44 3.60 -13.17
CA HIS A 499 -3.47 2.14 -13.24
C HIS A 499 -3.03 1.61 -14.60
N LEU A 500 -3.37 2.32 -15.68
CA LEU A 500 -2.88 2.04 -17.02
C LEU A 500 -1.35 2.14 -17.09
N MET A 501 -0.77 3.23 -16.56
CA MET A 501 0.69 3.41 -16.47
C MET A 501 1.32 2.20 -15.75
N ARG A 502 0.72 1.72 -14.67
CA ARG A 502 1.21 0.55 -13.94
C ARG A 502 1.18 -0.73 -14.78
N ALA A 503 0.14 -0.96 -15.58
CA ALA A 503 0.07 -2.11 -16.47
C ALA A 503 1.17 -2.09 -17.55
N TYR A 504 1.44 -0.92 -18.12
CA TYR A 504 2.55 -0.73 -19.06
C TYR A 504 3.89 -0.99 -18.37
N TYR A 505 4.07 -0.49 -17.17
CA TYR A 505 5.28 -0.65 -16.37
C TYR A 505 5.58 -2.11 -16.06
N ASP A 506 4.58 -2.87 -15.61
CA ASP A 506 4.72 -4.28 -15.28
C ASP A 506 5.17 -5.10 -16.48
N SER A 507 4.56 -4.90 -17.65
CA SER A 507 4.94 -5.60 -18.86
C SER A 507 6.35 -5.21 -19.35
N TYR A 508 6.68 -3.92 -19.32
CA TYR A 508 8.02 -3.45 -19.67
C TYR A 508 9.09 -4.08 -18.78
N THR A 509 8.91 -4.06 -17.49
CA THR A 509 9.83 -4.65 -16.51
C THR A 509 10.01 -6.15 -16.74
N ARG A 510 8.91 -6.88 -17.00
CA ARG A 510 8.97 -8.31 -17.32
C ARG A 510 9.80 -8.60 -18.57
N HIS A 511 9.56 -7.89 -19.66
CA HIS A 511 10.32 -8.09 -20.90
C HIS A 511 11.79 -7.76 -20.73
N ARG A 512 12.13 -6.70 -19.98
CA ARG A 512 13.51 -6.39 -19.64
C ARG A 512 14.16 -7.49 -18.82
N LEU A 513 13.48 -7.97 -17.78
CA LEU A 513 14.00 -9.03 -16.91
C LEU A 513 14.36 -10.28 -17.70
N ILE A 514 13.47 -10.75 -18.57
CA ILE A 514 13.70 -11.94 -19.43
C ILE A 514 14.91 -11.70 -20.34
N HIS A 515 15.01 -10.53 -20.96
CA HIS A 515 16.13 -10.18 -21.83
C HIS A 515 17.45 -10.11 -21.07
N GLU A 516 17.48 -9.43 -19.93
CA GLU A 516 18.69 -9.21 -19.15
C GLU A 516 19.19 -10.48 -18.43
N ILE A 517 18.29 -11.39 -18.01
CA ILE A 517 18.66 -12.73 -17.53
C ILE A 517 19.42 -13.48 -18.64
N ARG A 518 18.92 -13.46 -19.88
CA ARG A 518 19.59 -14.12 -21.01
C ARG A 518 20.99 -13.54 -21.26
N LEU A 519 21.13 -12.22 -21.27
CA LEU A 519 22.42 -11.56 -21.44
C LEU A 519 23.40 -11.92 -20.32
N ASN A 520 22.93 -11.97 -19.08
CA ASN A 520 23.73 -12.40 -17.93
C ASN A 520 24.26 -13.84 -18.12
N GLN A 521 23.41 -14.77 -18.55
CA GLN A 521 23.81 -16.16 -18.83
C GLN A 521 24.82 -16.24 -19.97
N GLN A 522 24.66 -15.44 -21.03
CA GLN A 522 25.61 -15.38 -22.13
C GLN A 522 26.99 -14.87 -21.69
N ALA A 523 27.01 -13.81 -20.89
CA ALA A 523 28.23 -13.28 -20.27
C ALA A 523 28.93 -14.34 -19.42
N GLN A 524 28.19 -15.06 -18.57
CA GLN A 524 28.74 -16.16 -17.76
C GLN A 524 29.35 -17.27 -18.63
N VAL A 525 28.72 -17.63 -19.77
CA VAL A 525 29.28 -18.58 -20.70
C VAL A 525 30.62 -18.10 -21.29
N ARG A 526 30.76 -16.79 -21.60
CA ARG A 526 32.05 -16.23 -22.07
C ARG A 526 33.12 -16.36 -21.00
N LEU A 527 32.79 -16.04 -19.73
CA LEU A 527 33.71 -16.16 -18.61
C LEU A 527 34.14 -17.60 -18.34
N ARG A 528 33.21 -18.58 -18.42
CA ARG A 528 33.54 -20.03 -18.28
C ARG A 528 34.57 -20.52 -19.33
N ASN A 529 34.61 -19.86 -20.47
CA ASN A 529 35.56 -20.18 -21.54
C ASN A 529 36.90 -19.46 -21.45
N ALA A 530 37.18 -18.74 -20.33
CA ALA A 530 38.38 -17.92 -20.17
C ALA A 530 39.72 -18.72 -20.38
N GLN A 531 39.75 -19.97 -19.98
CA GLN A 531 40.95 -20.82 -20.23
C GLN A 531 41.25 -21.05 -21.71
N LYS A 532 40.21 -21.06 -22.57
CA LYS A 532 40.36 -21.23 -24.02
C LYS A 532 40.56 -19.92 -24.76
N LEU A 533 39.89 -18.87 -24.32
CA LEU A 533 39.86 -17.56 -24.97
C LEU A 533 41.03 -16.65 -24.53
N GLY A 534 41.62 -16.94 -23.37
CA GLY A 534 42.44 -15.98 -22.63
C GLY A 534 41.57 -15.01 -21.83
N ALA A 535 42.10 -14.51 -20.73
CA ALA A 535 41.38 -13.65 -19.78
C ALA A 535 40.86 -12.35 -20.42
N VAL A 536 41.71 -11.66 -21.18
CA VAL A 536 41.39 -10.38 -21.84
C VAL A 536 40.20 -10.54 -22.82
N GLU A 537 40.23 -11.56 -23.67
CA GLU A 537 39.18 -11.77 -24.67
C GLU A 537 37.87 -12.25 -24.01
N ALA A 538 37.95 -13.09 -22.97
CA ALA A 538 36.79 -13.53 -22.23
C ALA A 538 36.06 -12.33 -21.54
N ILE A 539 36.80 -11.42 -20.89
CA ILE A 539 36.25 -10.18 -20.32
C ILE A 539 35.64 -9.31 -21.41
N LYS A 540 36.33 -9.10 -22.53
CA LYS A 540 35.83 -8.29 -23.64
C LYS A 540 34.49 -8.83 -24.17
N GLN A 541 34.40 -10.15 -24.40
CA GLN A 541 33.19 -10.81 -24.90
C GLN A 541 32.05 -10.75 -23.85
N ALA A 542 32.34 -10.99 -22.58
CA ALA A 542 31.35 -10.90 -21.53
C ALA A 542 30.76 -9.46 -21.40
N ARG A 543 31.61 -8.43 -21.48
CA ARG A 543 31.19 -7.01 -21.51
C ARG A 543 30.33 -6.72 -22.74
N ALA A 544 30.68 -7.25 -23.92
CA ALA A 544 29.90 -7.07 -25.14
C ALA A 544 28.50 -7.69 -25.03
N GLU A 545 28.35 -8.86 -24.37
CA GLU A 545 27.03 -9.45 -24.10
C GLU A 545 26.21 -8.57 -23.16
N LEU A 546 26.78 -8.13 -22.05
CA LEU A 546 26.06 -7.29 -21.10
C LEU A 546 25.64 -5.94 -21.67
N ALA A 547 26.49 -5.34 -22.55
CA ALA A 547 26.20 -4.07 -23.20
C ALA A 547 25.00 -4.12 -24.16
N GLN A 548 24.58 -5.31 -24.60
CA GLN A 548 23.40 -5.46 -25.46
C GLN A 548 22.11 -4.93 -24.80
N ALA A 549 22.03 -4.91 -23.49
CA ALA A 549 20.88 -4.36 -22.78
C ALA A 549 20.62 -2.89 -23.15
N ASP A 550 21.69 -2.11 -23.27
CA ASP A 550 21.61 -0.69 -23.62
C ASP A 550 21.63 -0.45 -25.13
N ALA A 551 22.40 -1.26 -25.89
CA ALA A 551 22.49 -1.14 -27.34
C ALA A 551 21.21 -1.57 -28.07
N HIS A 552 20.51 -2.55 -27.54
CA HIS A 552 19.27 -3.11 -28.10
C HIS A 552 18.14 -3.17 -27.06
N PRO A 553 17.63 -2.00 -26.61
CA PRO A 553 16.59 -1.96 -25.61
C PRO A 553 15.30 -2.64 -26.10
N VAL A 554 14.70 -3.46 -25.23
CA VAL A 554 13.45 -4.16 -25.56
C VAL A 554 12.24 -3.25 -25.38
N LYS A 555 11.19 -3.46 -26.19
CA LYS A 555 9.89 -2.78 -26.03
C LYS A 555 9.95 -1.24 -25.91
N PRO A 556 10.67 -0.52 -26.76
CA PRO A 556 10.85 0.94 -26.66
C PRO A 556 9.51 1.70 -26.62
N LYS A 557 8.48 1.24 -27.33
CA LYS A 557 7.14 1.86 -27.32
C LYS A 557 6.45 1.79 -25.95
N LEU A 558 6.67 0.70 -25.17
CA LEU A 558 6.14 0.63 -23.80
C LEU A 558 6.87 1.64 -22.91
N ARG A 559 8.18 1.75 -23.04
CA ARG A 559 8.99 2.74 -22.30
C ARG A 559 8.55 4.16 -22.57
N GLU A 560 8.36 4.52 -23.85
CA GLU A 560 7.86 5.85 -24.24
C GLU A 560 6.46 6.12 -23.67
N ALA A 561 5.56 5.12 -23.68
CA ALA A 561 4.22 5.25 -23.13
C ALA A 561 4.27 5.48 -21.60
N ILE A 562 5.13 4.77 -20.86
CA ILE A 562 5.31 4.97 -19.42
C ILE A 562 5.77 6.40 -19.13
N ILE A 563 6.80 6.87 -19.82
CA ILE A 563 7.33 8.24 -19.64
C ILE A 563 6.23 9.27 -19.88
N ARG A 564 5.52 9.16 -20.99
CA ARG A 564 4.41 10.09 -21.34
C ARG A 564 3.33 10.08 -20.25
N GLN A 565 2.91 8.92 -19.78
CA GLN A 565 1.86 8.81 -18.76
C GLN A 565 2.30 9.36 -17.41
N CYS A 566 3.55 9.14 -17.01
CA CYS A 566 4.11 9.74 -15.80
C CYS A 566 4.13 11.26 -15.88
N ASP A 567 4.50 11.83 -17.04
CA ASP A 567 4.46 13.28 -17.28
C ASP A 567 3.04 13.85 -17.23
N ASP A 568 2.08 13.11 -17.80
CA ASP A 568 0.66 13.51 -17.78
C ASP A 568 0.11 13.48 -16.34
N LEU A 569 0.45 12.47 -15.55
CA LEU A 569 0.07 12.34 -14.14
C LEU A 569 0.70 13.45 -13.28
N PHE A 570 1.97 13.79 -13.53
CA PHE A 570 2.59 14.94 -12.86
C PHE A 570 1.85 16.24 -13.17
N ARG A 571 1.51 16.50 -14.46
CA ARG A 571 0.78 17.71 -14.86
C ARG A 571 -0.63 17.78 -14.30
N SER A 572 -1.34 16.66 -14.18
CA SER A 572 -2.75 16.62 -13.77
C SER A 572 -2.94 16.59 -12.25
N VAL A 573 -2.15 15.80 -11.53
CA VAL A 573 -2.32 15.58 -10.08
C VAL A 573 -1.03 15.67 -9.28
N GLY A 574 0.05 16.17 -9.87
CA GLY A 574 1.32 16.36 -9.18
C GLY A 574 2.00 15.05 -8.75
N LEU A 575 1.66 13.90 -9.36
CA LEU A 575 2.30 12.63 -9.01
C LEU A 575 3.77 12.64 -9.44
N GLN A 576 4.66 12.64 -8.47
CA GLN A 576 6.10 12.79 -8.65
C GLN A 576 6.74 11.41 -8.86
N THR A 577 7.12 11.12 -10.10
CA THR A 577 7.71 9.83 -10.48
C THR A 577 9.20 9.92 -10.85
N SER A 578 9.84 11.05 -10.58
CA SER A 578 11.27 11.29 -10.81
C SER A 578 11.80 12.42 -9.93
N MET A 579 12.98 12.25 -9.34
CA MET A 579 13.67 13.32 -8.60
C MET A 579 14.14 14.42 -9.54
N ASN A 580 14.73 14.07 -10.67
CA ASN A 580 15.28 15.05 -11.60
C ASN A 580 14.20 15.76 -12.40
N LYS A 581 13.23 15.02 -12.93
CA LYS A 581 12.22 15.55 -13.86
C LYS A 581 11.01 16.17 -13.14
N HIS A 582 10.55 15.54 -12.08
CA HIS A 582 9.36 15.93 -11.33
C HIS A 582 9.67 16.50 -9.95
N GLN A 583 10.95 16.65 -9.60
CA GLN A 583 11.42 17.24 -8.35
C GLN A 583 10.84 16.56 -7.10
N ALA A 584 10.76 15.22 -7.12
CA ALA A 584 10.37 14.46 -5.94
C ALA A 584 11.40 14.67 -4.81
N SER A 585 10.94 14.69 -3.56
CA SER A 585 11.79 14.92 -2.38
C SER A 585 12.75 13.77 -2.06
N GLY A 586 12.57 12.60 -2.65
CA GLY A 586 13.42 11.43 -2.49
C GLY A 586 13.06 10.32 -3.47
N SER A 587 14.04 9.49 -3.80
CA SER A 587 13.88 8.36 -4.74
C SER A 587 12.80 7.38 -4.31
N GLU A 588 12.54 7.29 -3.02
CA GLU A 588 11.53 6.40 -2.42
C GLU A 588 10.08 6.81 -2.71
N ARG A 589 9.83 8.06 -3.14
CA ARG A 589 8.50 8.62 -3.40
C ARG A 589 7.79 8.04 -4.62
N GLY A 590 8.12 6.81 -5.00
CA GLY A 590 7.59 6.17 -6.20
C GLY A 590 8.23 6.69 -7.48
N CYS A 591 9.53 7.05 -7.43
CA CYS A 591 10.29 7.59 -8.56
C CYS A 591 10.61 6.53 -9.61
N VAL A 592 9.55 5.90 -10.15
CA VAL A 592 9.65 4.79 -11.10
C VAL A 592 10.38 5.15 -12.39
N LEU A 593 10.41 6.42 -12.80
CA LEU A 593 11.16 6.86 -13.98
C LEU A 593 12.66 6.85 -13.75
N ASP A 594 13.13 7.13 -12.53
CA ASP A 594 14.57 7.15 -12.23
C ASP A 594 15.17 5.74 -12.20
N PHE A 595 14.34 4.74 -11.99
CA PHE A 595 14.73 3.33 -11.95
C PHE A 595 14.19 2.51 -13.12
N LEU A 596 13.53 3.14 -14.09
CA LEU A 596 12.90 2.46 -15.22
C LEU A 596 13.88 1.56 -15.98
N ASP A 597 15.12 2.00 -16.12
CA ASP A 597 16.20 1.31 -16.82
C ASP A 597 17.27 0.73 -15.86
N TYR A 598 16.96 0.63 -14.55
CA TYR A 598 17.89 0.02 -13.58
C TYR A 598 18.19 -1.43 -13.96
N PRO A 599 19.46 -1.90 -13.89
CA PRO A 599 19.81 -3.25 -14.31
C PRO A 599 19.03 -4.34 -13.56
N LEU A 600 18.45 -5.27 -14.30
CA LEU A 600 17.72 -6.44 -13.79
C LEU A 600 18.58 -7.72 -13.86
N ASN A 601 19.90 -7.56 -13.80
CA ASN A 601 20.89 -8.62 -13.82
C ASN A 601 22.13 -8.24 -13.01
N ASP A 602 23.15 -9.10 -13.01
CA ASP A 602 24.37 -8.91 -12.25
C ASP A 602 25.42 -8.00 -12.94
N ARG A 603 25.06 -7.22 -14.00
CA ARG A 603 26.04 -6.54 -14.85
C ARG A 603 27.03 -5.65 -14.11
N TRP A 604 26.58 -4.88 -13.11
CA TRP A 604 27.47 -3.99 -12.33
C TRP A 604 28.40 -4.77 -11.40
N TRP A 605 27.91 -5.86 -10.81
CA TRP A 605 28.72 -6.75 -10.01
C TRP A 605 29.75 -7.51 -10.86
N LEU A 606 29.34 -8.07 -11.99
CA LEU A 606 30.21 -8.77 -12.92
C LEU A 606 31.32 -7.84 -13.45
N GLU A 607 30.96 -6.60 -13.82
CA GLU A 607 31.92 -5.59 -14.27
C GLU A 607 32.98 -5.31 -13.20
N HIS A 608 32.54 -5.06 -11.97
CA HIS A 608 33.45 -4.83 -10.84
C HIS A 608 34.36 -6.04 -10.57
N ARG A 609 33.81 -7.24 -10.62
CA ARG A 609 34.60 -8.48 -10.43
C ARG A 609 35.59 -8.71 -11.57
N MET A 610 35.22 -8.48 -12.82
CA MET A 610 36.12 -8.56 -13.96
C MET A 610 37.28 -7.56 -13.87
N GLU A 611 37.03 -6.33 -13.41
CA GLU A 611 38.04 -5.33 -13.12
C GLU A 611 39.04 -5.78 -12.03
N GLN A 612 38.51 -6.38 -10.95
CA GLN A 612 39.37 -6.91 -9.87
C GLN A 612 40.22 -8.08 -10.36
N ILE A 613 39.65 -9.00 -11.10
CA ILE A 613 40.33 -10.19 -11.63
C ILE A 613 41.43 -9.76 -12.65
N GLY A 614 41.16 -8.76 -13.49
CA GLY A 614 42.14 -8.24 -14.44
C GLY A 614 43.37 -7.63 -13.79
N LYS A 615 43.35 -7.37 -12.47
CA LYS A 615 44.53 -6.88 -11.69
C LYS A 615 45.33 -8.00 -11.04
N LEU A 616 44.84 -9.25 -11.09
CA LEU A 616 45.56 -10.42 -10.59
C LEU A 616 46.76 -10.74 -11.48
N PRO A 617 47.77 -11.52 -11.01
CA PRO A 617 48.80 -12.11 -11.86
C PRO A 617 48.19 -12.89 -13.03
N GLU A 618 48.77 -12.79 -14.24
CA GLU A 618 48.22 -13.38 -15.45
C GLU A 618 47.79 -14.84 -15.31
N PRO A 619 48.57 -15.74 -14.68
CA PRO A 619 48.17 -17.14 -14.53
C PRO A 619 46.92 -17.35 -13.67
N GLU A 620 46.58 -16.41 -12.83
CA GLU A 620 45.43 -16.51 -11.92
C GLU A 620 44.14 -15.97 -12.52
N GLN A 621 44.26 -15.13 -13.56
CA GLN A 621 43.07 -14.45 -14.13
C GLN A 621 42.08 -15.43 -14.77
N ALA A 622 42.54 -16.32 -15.64
CA ALA A 622 41.63 -17.23 -16.33
C ALA A 622 40.91 -18.21 -15.39
N PRO A 623 41.58 -18.83 -14.40
CA PRO A 623 40.90 -19.64 -13.40
C PRO A 623 39.86 -18.85 -12.58
N ALA A 624 40.19 -17.60 -12.16
CA ALA A 624 39.27 -16.75 -11.43
C ALA A 624 38.03 -16.34 -12.25
N LEU A 625 38.19 -16.07 -13.58
CA LEU A 625 37.08 -15.79 -14.49
C LEU A 625 36.17 -17.01 -14.67
N VAL A 626 36.74 -18.21 -14.78
CA VAL A 626 35.96 -19.45 -14.83
C VAL A 626 35.14 -19.62 -13.55
N GLY A 627 35.74 -19.38 -12.38
CA GLY A 627 35.04 -19.37 -11.10
C GLY A 627 33.90 -18.35 -11.06
N LEU A 628 34.17 -17.11 -11.54
CA LEU A 628 33.13 -16.07 -11.64
C LEU A 628 31.98 -16.48 -12.56
N GLY A 629 32.26 -17.08 -13.72
CA GLY A 629 31.25 -17.58 -14.65
C GLY A 629 30.44 -18.78 -14.14
N ARG A 630 30.93 -19.43 -13.08
CA ARG A 630 30.29 -20.59 -12.42
C ARG A 630 29.77 -20.25 -11.01
N PHE A 631 29.69 -18.98 -10.69
CA PHE A 631 29.34 -18.56 -9.32
C PHE A 631 28.03 -19.16 -8.83
N ASP A 632 27.04 -19.32 -9.72
CA ASP A 632 25.73 -19.89 -9.41
C ASP A 632 25.69 -21.43 -9.50
N GLU A 633 26.80 -22.11 -9.89
CA GLU A 633 26.84 -23.56 -9.99
C GLU A 633 26.88 -24.20 -8.59
N ILE A 634 25.98 -25.18 -8.40
CA ILE A 634 25.74 -25.78 -7.06
C ILE A 634 26.72 -26.92 -6.77
N GLY A 635 27.31 -27.52 -7.75
CA GLY A 635 28.14 -28.71 -7.60
C GLY A 635 27.34 -29.98 -7.25
N PRO A 636 27.97 -31.18 -7.28
CA PRO A 636 27.26 -32.41 -6.95
C PRO A 636 26.88 -32.45 -5.46
N ALA A 637 25.65 -32.88 -5.20
CA ALA A 637 25.05 -32.94 -3.85
C ALA A 637 25.07 -31.62 -3.07
N GLY A 638 25.06 -30.49 -3.78
CA GLY A 638 24.95 -29.16 -3.19
C GLY A 638 23.56 -28.55 -3.38
N TYR A 639 23.35 -27.43 -2.73
CA TYR A 639 22.09 -26.66 -2.79
C TYR A 639 22.38 -25.17 -2.87
N TYR A 640 21.45 -24.45 -3.49
CA TYR A 640 21.45 -23.00 -3.59
C TYR A 640 20.04 -22.46 -3.33
N ASP A 641 19.96 -21.42 -2.52
CA ASP A 641 18.75 -20.64 -2.30
C ASP A 641 19.03 -19.14 -2.37
N SER A 642 18.24 -18.44 -3.20
CA SER A 642 18.17 -16.98 -3.20
C SER A 642 16.94 -16.57 -2.43
N LEU A 643 17.11 -16.18 -1.17
CA LEU A 643 15.99 -16.01 -0.22
C LEU A 643 15.05 -14.85 -0.56
N GLY A 644 15.51 -13.94 -1.41
CA GLY A 644 14.68 -12.86 -1.93
C GLY A 644 14.01 -13.13 -3.27
N HIS A 645 14.25 -14.30 -3.89
CA HIS A 645 13.78 -14.58 -5.25
C HIS A 645 12.84 -15.79 -5.27
N VAL A 646 11.56 -15.53 -5.48
CA VAL A 646 10.47 -16.52 -5.40
C VAL A 646 10.71 -17.77 -6.26
N GLY A 647 11.25 -17.63 -7.45
CA GLY A 647 11.56 -18.76 -8.34
C GLY A 647 12.80 -19.56 -7.98
N LYS A 648 13.60 -19.07 -7.01
CA LYS A 648 14.91 -19.65 -6.64
C LYS A 648 15.00 -20.08 -5.18
N THR A 649 13.87 -20.23 -4.51
CA THR A 649 13.75 -20.67 -3.12
C THR A 649 12.72 -21.78 -2.96
N PRO A 650 12.95 -22.96 -3.53
CA PRO A 650 11.95 -24.04 -3.50
C PRO A 650 11.72 -24.59 -2.08
N ARG A 651 12.59 -24.28 -1.11
CA ARG A 651 12.53 -24.75 0.27
C ARG A 651 11.81 -23.81 1.22
N GLN A 652 11.52 -22.60 0.81
CA GLN A 652 10.68 -21.72 1.61
C GLN A 652 9.22 -22.20 1.59
N PRO A 653 8.49 -22.07 2.72
CA PRO A 653 7.07 -22.34 2.75
C PRO A 653 6.36 -21.57 1.63
N LYS A 654 5.61 -22.25 0.78
CA LYS A 654 4.83 -21.60 -0.26
C LYS A 654 3.66 -20.86 0.39
N LEU A 655 3.47 -19.60 0.06
CA LEU A 655 2.23 -18.91 0.34
C LEU A 655 1.10 -19.65 -0.37
N THR A 656 0.14 -20.13 0.41
CA THR A 656 -1.10 -20.64 -0.16
C THR A 656 -1.97 -19.45 -0.59
N ASP A 657 -2.79 -19.62 -1.62
CA ASP A 657 -3.70 -18.58 -2.14
C ASP A 657 -4.78 -18.15 -1.15
N SER A 658 -4.98 -18.87 -0.06
CA SER A 658 -5.84 -18.47 1.04
C SER A 658 -5.10 -17.42 1.88
N GLY A 659 -5.49 -16.16 1.78
CA GLY A 659 -4.93 -15.05 2.58
C GLY A 659 -4.96 -15.25 4.11
N GLU A 660 -5.48 -16.37 4.58
CA GLU A 660 -5.57 -16.77 5.98
C GLU A 660 -4.21 -17.14 6.63
N GLN A 661 -3.19 -17.43 5.84
CA GLN A 661 -1.85 -17.76 6.35
C GLN A 661 -0.87 -16.59 6.36
N ILE A 662 -1.27 -15.42 5.90
CA ILE A 662 -0.45 -14.22 5.92
C ILE A 662 -0.53 -13.60 7.32
N ARG A 663 0.42 -13.91 8.18
CA ARG A 663 0.58 -13.23 9.47
C ARG A 663 1.33 -11.92 9.26
N TRP A 664 0.60 -10.89 8.89
CA TRP A 664 1.14 -9.55 8.73
C TRP A 664 1.51 -8.97 10.11
N GLY A 665 2.73 -8.47 10.24
CA GLY A 665 3.20 -7.76 11.42
C GLY A 665 3.97 -8.59 12.45
N ASP A 666 3.83 -9.93 12.45
CA ASP A 666 4.60 -10.84 13.28
C ASP A 666 5.25 -11.94 12.43
N ARG A 667 6.54 -11.79 12.15
CA ARG A 667 7.42 -12.87 11.69
C ARG A 667 6.99 -13.53 10.38
N PHE A 668 6.68 -12.74 9.35
CA PHE A 668 6.40 -13.30 8.05
C PHE A 668 7.67 -13.43 7.21
N PRO A 669 7.95 -14.59 6.62
CA PRO A 669 9.09 -14.78 5.72
C PRO A 669 8.79 -14.16 4.33
N ALA A 670 8.48 -12.86 4.29
CA ALA A 670 8.35 -12.15 3.04
C ALA A 670 9.70 -11.54 2.67
N PRO A 671 10.19 -11.72 1.44
CA PRO A 671 11.37 -11.01 0.98
C PRO A 671 11.17 -9.50 1.13
N THR A 672 12.08 -8.86 1.81
CA THR A 672 12.08 -7.41 1.98
C THR A 672 13.15 -6.80 1.08
N GLN A 673 12.88 -5.60 0.59
CA GLN A 673 13.74 -4.96 -0.38
C GLN A 673 14.62 -3.90 0.28
N ARG A 674 15.84 -3.73 -0.21
CA ARG A 674 16.69 -2.63 0.22
C ARG A 674 16.20 -1.31 -0.36
N TRP A 675 16.50 -0.24 0.35
CA TRP A 675 16.33 1.10 -0.20
C TRP A 675 17.13 1.25 -1.48
N MET A 676 16.43 1.63 -2.54
CA MET A 676 17.10 1.97 -3.78
C MET A 676 17.74 3.35 -3.66
N THR A 677 18.96 3.45 -4.12
CA THR A 677 19.64 4.72 -4.33
C THR A 677 19.98 4.85 -5.80
N GLU A 678 20.05 6.05 -6.31
CA GLU A 678 20.41 6.33 -7.70
C GLU A 678 21.84 5.90 -8.06
N SER A 679 22.67 5.62 -7.07
CA SER A 679 24.07 5.26 -7.28
C SER A 679 24.21 3.83 -7.80
N ARG A 680 25.09 3.69 -8.79
CA ARG A 680 25.58 2.39 -9.28
C ARG A 680 26.19 1.61 -8.12
N ARG A 681 25.67 0.41 -7.84
CA ARG A 681 26.17 -0.48 -6.80
C ARG A 681 26.74 -1.75 -7.40
N PRO A 682 27.98 -2.12 -7.08
CA PRO A 682 28.61 -3.35 -7.57
C PRO A 682 28.16 -4.59 -6.77
N ILE A 683 26.86 -4.78 -6.63
CA ILE A 683 26.26 -5.90 -5.92
C ILE A 683 25.44 -6.79 -6.88
N ARG A 684 25.25 -8.05 -6.49
CA ARG A 684 24.41 -8.97 -7.27
C ARG A 684 22.96 -8.54 -7.23
N PHE A 685 22.25 -8.84 -8.29
CA PHE A 685 20.81 -8.59 -8.38
C PHE A 685 20.03 -9.24 -7.21
N ALA A 686 20.38 -10.48 -6.86
CA ALA A 686 19.80 -11.19 -5.73
C ALA A 686 20.03 -10.51 -4.36
N TRP A 687 21.07 -9.66 -4.21
CA TRP A 687 21.37 -9.00 -2.93
C TRP A 687 20.53 -7.75 -2.65
N HIS A 688 19.67 -7.36 -3.59
CA HIS A 688 18.68 -6.31 -3.36
C HIS A 688 17.49 -6.76 -2.53
N THR A 689 17.28 -8.07 -2.43
CA THR A 689 16.22 -8.69 -1.62
C THR A 689 16.81 -9.58 -0.54
N TYR A 690 16.14 -9.68 0.59
CA TYR A 690 16.60 -10.43 1.74
C TYR A 690 15.45 -10.98 2.57
N GLN A 691 15.77 -11.95 3.40
CA GLN A 691 14.90 -12.53 4.40
C GLN A 691 15.40 -12.14 5.79
N ASP A 692 14.54 -11.56 6.62
CA ASP A 692 14.90 -11.14 7.98
C ASP A 692 14.54 -12.21 9.04
N GLU A 693 13.60 -13.08 8.76
CA GLU A 693 13.24 -14.17 9.67
C GLU A 693 12.92 -15.45 8.88
N LEU A 694 13.43 -16.58 9.34
CA LEU A 694 13.12 -17.91 8.84
C LEU A 694 12.76 -18.78 10.05
N PRO A 695 11.56 -18.63 10.64
CA PRO A 695 11.22 -19.27 11.92
C PRO A 695 11.24 -20.80 11.85
N GLU A 696 10.94 -21.38 10.72
CA GLU A 696 10.96 -22.84 10.48
C GLU A 696 12.30 -23.32 9.95
N GLY A 697 13.22 -22.40 9.62
CA GLY A 697 14.49 -22.71 9.00
C GLY A 697 14.37 -23.19 7.55
N LEU A 698 15.51 -23.67 7.03
CA LEU A 698 15.62 -24.25 5.68
C LEU A 698 16.10 -25.69 5.81
N THR A 699 15.31 -26.64 5.35
CA THR A 699 15.64 -28.06 5.40
C THR A 699 16.22 -28.53 4.07
N TYR A 700 17.38 -29.20 4.14
CA TYR A 700 18.09 -29.80 3.02
C TYR A 700 18.12 -31.31 3.21
N THR A 701 17.73 -32.05 2.18
CA THR A 701 17.62 -33.51 2.20
C THR A 701 18.54 -34.15 1.17
N ASN A 702 18.74 -35.46 1.23
CA ASN A 702 19.61 -36.19 0.29
C ASN A 702 21.07 -35.72 0.29
N LEU A 703 21.58 -35.27 1.41
CA LEU A 703 22.98 -34.98 1.59
C LEU A 703 23.81 -36.28 1.63
N ASP A 704 25.05 -36.22 1.19
CA ASP A 704 25.98 -37.35 1.32
C ASP A 704 26.35 -37.54 2.79
N ARG A 705 25.99 -38.70 3.35
CA ARG A 705 26.18 -39.06 4.78
C ARG A 705 27.65 -39.10 5.23
N ARG A 706 28.58 -39.06 4.27
CA ARG A 706 30.03 -38.99 4.57
C ARG A 706 30.51 -37.63 5.04
N GLY A 707 29.62 -36.63 5.01
CA GLY A 707 29.96 -35.29 5.49
C GLY A 707 30.78 -34.42 4.52
N GLY A 708 31.50 -33.47 5.10
CA GLY A 708 32.35 -32.54 4.36
C GLY A 708 31.59 -31.40 3.72
N TYR A 709 30.55 -30.89 4.37
CA TYR A 709 29.76 -29.77 3.87
C TYR A 709 30.11 -28.44 4.55
N THR A 710 29.93 -27.38 3.80
CA THR A 710 29.97 -25.99 4.29
C THR A 710 28.73 -25.24 3.83
N VAL A 711 28.34 -24.22 4.60
CA VAL A 711 27.35 -23.22 4.20
C VAL A 711 28.08 -21.93 3.86
N LEU A 712 27.99 -21.50 2.61
CA LEU A 712 28.38 -20.16 2.19
C LEU A 712 27.13 -19.27 2.24
N LEU A 713 27.21 -18.17 2.97
CA LEU A 713 26.09 -17.27 3.29
C LEU A 713 26.45 -15.84 2.93
N PHE A 714 25.52 -15.14 2.30
CA PHE A 714 25.59 -13.70 2.07
C PHE A 714 24.51 -13.01 2.89
N ALA A 715 24.96 -12.22 3.88
CA ALA A 715 24.06 -11.61 4.86
C ALA A 715 24.52 -10.23 5.32
N GLN A 716 23.58 -9.44 5.80
CA GLN A 716 23.85 -8.23 6.58
C GLN A 716 23.63 -8.57 8.06
N GLY A 717 24.50 -8.07 8.92
CA GLY A 717 24.48 -8.39 10.35
C GLY A 717 25.26 -9.66 10.70
N ASP A 718 25.40 -9.90 11.99
CA ASP A 718 26.12 -11.05 12.56
C ASP A 718 25.12 -11.90 13.37
N SER A 719 24.61 -12.95 12.74
CA SER A 719 23.72 -13.89 13.40
C SER A 719 24.31 -15.29 13.34
N PRO A 720 24.42 -15.99 14.50
CA PRO A 720 24.90 -17.36 14.53
C PRO A 720 23.99 -18.26 13.71
N LEU A 721 24.61 -19.02 12.78
CA LEU A 721 23.91 -20.09 12.07
C LEU A 721 23.83 -21.32 12.97
N LEU A 722 22.66 -21.91 13.07
CA LEU A 722 22.42 -23.18 13.73
C LEU A 722 22.19 -24.28 12.69
N VAL A 723 22.80 -25.44 12.90
CA VAL A 723 22.55 -26.68 12.18
C VAL A 723 21.87 -27.63 13.16
N ASP A 724 20.63 -28.03 12.86
CA ASP A 724 19.81 -28.89 13.76
C ASP A 724 19.79 -28.36 15.20
N SER A 725 19.58 -27.06 15.34
CA SER A 725 19.53 -26.32 16.61
C SER A 725 20.87 -26.23 17.37
N LYS A 726 22.01 -26.64 16.78
CA LYS A 726 23.34 -26.51 17.36
C LYS A 726 24.15 -25.43 16.66
N PRO A 727 24.91 -24.58 17.34
CA PRO A 727 25.71 -23.53 16.72
C PRO A 727 26.70 -24.10 15.69
N ALA A 728 26.69 -23.60 14.47
CA ALA A 728 27.68 -23.93 13.46
C ALA A 728 28.97 -23.10 13.65
N LYS A 729 30.10 -23.70 13.38
CA LYS A 729 31.39 -23.01 13.45
C LYS A 729 31.59 -22.14 12.22
N ARG A 730 31.70 -20.83 12.42
CA ARG A 730 32.08 -19.90 11.34
C ARG A 730 33.57 -20.05 11.06
N ILE A 731 33.90 -20.45 9.85
CA ILE A 731 35.29 -20.75 9.44
C ILE A 731 35.93 -19.62 8.63
N ARG A 732 35.11 -18.76 8.00
CA ARG A 732 35.60 -17.62 7.22
C ARG A 732 34.60 -16.46 7.21
N VAL A 733 35.15 -15.23 7.24
CA VAL A 733 34.45 -14.00 6.90
C VAL A 733 35.15 -13.41 5.66
N GLY A 734 34.45 -13.33 4.58
CA GLY A 734 34.96 -12.83 3.31
C GLY A 734 34.72 -11.33 3.13
N PRO A 735 34.84 -10.84 1.89
CA PRO A 735 34.62 -9.44 1.57
C PRO A 735 33.24 -8.94 1.95
N LYS A 736 33.16 -7.65 2.27
CA LYS A 736 31.91 -6.93 2.41
C LYS A 736 31.59 -6.22 1.10
N TYR A 737 30.37 -6.47 0.58
CA TYR A 737 29.84 -5.84 -0.64
C TYR A 737 28.69 -4.93 -0.25
N ASP A 738 28.92 -3.63 -0.18
CA ASP A 738 28.00 -2.64 0.39
C ASP A 738 27.65 -3.02 1.84
N GLN A 739 26.44 -3.46 2.12
CA GLN A 739 26.03 -3.91 3.45
C GLN A 739 26.04 -5.44 3.62
N VAL A 740 26.29 -6.19 2.55
CA VAL A 740 26.30 -7.66 2.56
C VAL A 740 27.70 -8.18 2.80
N THR A 741 27.83 -9.08 3.75
CA THR A 741 29.10 -9.76 4.07
C THR A 741 29.01 -11.22 3.71
N GLU A 742 30.06 -11.73 3.08
CA GLU A 742 30.25 -13.16 2.83
C GLU A 742 30.66 -13.84 4.12
N GLN A 743 29.99 -14.93 4.47
CA GLN A 743 30.28 -15.74 5.67
C GLN A 743 30.24 -17.23 5.32
N GLU A 744 31.19 -18.00 5.84
CA GLU A 744 31.25 -19.45 5.59
C GLU A 744 31.28 -20.21 6.92
N PHE A 745 30.46 -21.24 6.99
CA PHE A 745 30.25 -22.06 8.18
C PHE A 745 30.52 -23.53 7.85
N GLU A 746 31.13 -24.25 8.81
CA GLU A 746 31.32 -25.70 8.74
C GLU A 746 30.04 -26.41 9.21
N ILE A 747 29.60 -27.42 8.46
CA ILE A 747 28.54 -28.32 8.89
C ILE A 747 29.22 -29.53 9.56
N PRO A 748 28.92 -29.84 10.81
CA PRO A 748 29.47 -31.04 11.50
C PRO A 748 29.11 -32.33 10.75
N ASP A 749 30.09 -33.23 10.58
CA ASP A 749 29.87 -34.48 9.84
C ASP A 749 28.80 -35.37 10.48
N ASP A 750 28.63 -35.30 11.80
CA ASP A 750 27.58 -36.01 12.53
C ASP A 750 26.16 -35.45 12.24
N ALA A 751 26.03 -34.21 11.85
CA ALA A 751 24.74 -33.60 11.49
C ALA A 751 24.15 -34.16 10.19
N VAL A 752 24.98 -34.69 9.30
CA VAL A 752 24.51 -35.20 7.97
C VAL A 752 24.34 -36.71 7.93
N GLN A 753 24.45 -37.41 9.04
CA GLN A 753 24.44 -38.89 9.09
C GLN A 753 23.12 -39.51 8.63
N ASP A 754 22.00 -38.85 8.80
CA ASP A 754 20.69 -39.26 8.29
C ASP A 754 20.42 -38.76 6.86
N GLY A 755 21.32 -37.91 6.31
CA GLY A 755 21.20 -37.28 4.98
C GLY A 755 20.38 -36.00 4.96
N ASN A 756 20.03 -35.45 6.13
CA ASN A 756 19.21 -34.22 6.24
C ASN A 756 19.87 -33.22 7.20
N ILE A 757 19.63 -31.93 6.98
CA ILE A 757 19.96 -30.86 7.93
C ILE A 757 18.87 -29.80 7.87
N THR A 758 18.66 -29.12 9.01
CA THR A 758 17.86 -27.90 9.06
C THR A 758 18.73 -26.75 9.52
N LEU A 759 18.81 -25.73 8.69
CA LEU A 759 19.50 -24.47 8.99
C LEU A 759 18.53 -23.49 9.62
N THR A 760 18.87 -22.99 10.79
CA THR A 760 18.13 -21.92 11.48
C THR A 760 19.11 -20.85 11.94
N TRP A 761 18.58 -19.68 12.24
CA TRP A 761 19.36 -18.61 12.84
C TRP A 761 18.97 -18.46 14.29
N ASP A 762 19.95 -18.17 15.14
CA ASP A 762 19.67 -17.91 16.54
C ASP A 762 18.64 -16.77 16.61
N LYS A 763 17.53 -17.03 17.30
CA LYS A 763 16.50 -16.04 17.51
C LYS A 763 17.06 -14.96 18.42
N LEU A 764 17.76 -14.00 17.85
CA LEU A 764 17.78 -12.68 18.48
C LEU A 764 16.30 -12.32 18.66
N ASP A 765 15.90 -11.93 19.86
CA ASP A 765 14.57 -11.38 20.06
C ASP A 765 14.48 -10.08 19.22
N GLN A 766 14.20 -10.25 17.93
CA GLN A 766 14.17 -9.15 16.95
C GLN A 766 12.86 -8.40 17.01
N SER A 767 11.89 -8.86 17.80
CA SER A 767 10.57 -8.25 17.95
C SER A 767 10.63 -6.80 18.46
N HIS A 768 11.71 -6.45 19.17
CA HIS A 768 11.94 -5.10 19.71
C HIS A 768 13.02 -4.32 18.96
N LEU A 769 13.62 -4.90 17.92
CA LEU A 769 14.62 -4.20 17.12
C LEU A 769 13.93 -3.35 16.05
N ASN A 770 14.44 -2.14 15.91
CA ASN A 770 14.18 -1.36 14.71
C ASN A 770 14.57 -2.25 13.50
N TRP A 771 13.73 -2.26 12.46
CA TRP A 771 14.01 -2.99 11.24
C TRP A 771 15.41 -2.71 10.64
N ARG A 772 16.05 -1.60 11.00
CA ARG A 772 17.41 -1.24 10.58
C ARG A 772 18.50 -2.09 11.24
N ASP A 773 18.20 -2.67 12.37
CA ASP A 773 19.15 -3.43 13.20
C ASP A 773 18.98 -4.94 13.05
N ARG A 774 18.05 -5.38 12.20
CA ARG A 774 17.78 -6.79 11.97
C ARG A 774 18.85 -7.45 11.11
N HIS A 775 19.01 -8.75 11.30
CA HIS A 775 19.82 -9.63 10.49
C HIS A 775 19.09 -9.98 9.18
N TYR A 776 19.82 -9.96 8.05
CA TYR A 776 19.21 -10.19 6.73
C TYR A 776 20.06 -11.15 5.92
N VAL A 777 19.45 -12.26 5.46
CA VAL A 777 20.09 -13.25 4.59
C VAL A 777 19.59 -13.06 3.15
N THR A 778 20.49 -13.01 2.18
CA THR A 778 20.15 -12.82 0.77
C THR A 778 20.29 -14.11 -0.04
N GLU A 779 21.45 -14.73 0.01
CA GLU A 779 21.75 -15.96 -0.72
C GLU A 779 22.51 -16.93 0.19
N LEU A 780 22.31 -18.23 -0.04
CA LEU A 780 23.10 -19.26 0.60
C LEU A 780 23.35 -20.45 -0.31
N TRP A 781 24.48 -21.09 -0.10
CA TRP A 781 24.85 -22.37 -0.72
C TRP A 781 25.18 -23.39 0.36
N VAL A 782 24.64 -24.59 0.27
CA VAL A 782 25.15 -25.77 0.95
C VAL A 782 26.08 -26.48 -0.05
N ARG A 783 27.38 -26.54 0.25
CA ARG A 783 28.40 -27.05 -0.66
C ARG A 783 29.14 -28.23 -0.07
N ARG A 784 29.41 -29.23 -0.90
CA ARG A 784 30.28 -30.34 -0.49
C ARG A 784 31.71 -30.01 -0.88
N GLY A 785 32.66 -30.07 0.06
CA GLY A 785 34.09 -29.81 -0.12
C GLY A 785 34.69 -29.05 1.06
N LYS A 786 35.94 -29.30 1.41
CA LYS A 786 36.61 -28.55 2.47
C LYS A 786 36.81 -27.10 2.04
N ALA A 787 36.53 -26.18 2.97
CA ALA A 787 36.84 -24.78 2.86
C ALA A 787 38.28 -24.57 2.34
N GLY A 788 38.46 -23.80 1.27
CA GLY A 788 39.77 -23.28 0.92
C GLY A 788 40.44 -23.80 -0.36
N ARG A 789 39.69 -23.98 -1.46
CA ARG A 789 40.29 -24.01 -2.82
C ARG A 789 39.24 -23.64 -3.86
N GLN A 790 38.94 -22.35 -3.98
CA GLN A 790 38.57 -21.76 -5.28
C GLN A 790 38.93 -20.28 -5.27
#